data_a0d044186e8dc614dcdf587860af85b9
#
_entry.id   a0d044186e8dc614dcdf587860af85b9
#
_cell.length_a   1.000
_cell.length_b   1.000
_cell.length_c   1.000
_cell.angle_alpha   90.00
_cell.angle_beta   90.00
_cell.angle_gamma   90.00
#
_symmetry.space_group_name_H-M   'P 1'
#
loop_
_entity.id
_entity.type
_entity.pdbx_description
1 polymer ?
#
loop_
_entity_poly.entity_id
_entity_poly.type
_entity_poly.pdbx_seq_one_letter_code
_entity_poly.pdbx_strand_id
1 'polypeptide(L)'
;MTGDGMRLARTFLASFLVLLLEIALIRWMPAYIRLLSYFSNFILLASFLGIGIGCLLAPTRSRLFRWFPLVQAAVIAAVYWFRLELSVPTAGSIYFSSGTAEKVVLVESTMLLPVLFVIVAALFATLAQRMGREMAGLPPLRAYTANLAGSLAGVVTLGVMSWLELPPTVWFGVAFAAALPLLFTADQPAAEPAAQGAMGAPRPALLRGVVVTPLVGINVALLAGSLVLVSVMARGAIWSPYYKVTVSQKGPDTVVEVNNIFHQSMAPLDQKEYFYEWPYSAFGDTFDNVLILDAGSGTDVAAALRHGVKHVDAVEIDPSIIRLGRELNPDRPYSDPRVTVINDDARHFLRTTTRKYDLVVFALIDSLTMQSSFSGVRLESYMFTVESFANVRDRLEPDGVLVVYNYFRERWLVDRLANTAAAAFGEEPRVHVHEARAFLGVLMAGPRLAQLTAPPRIPDQVTAFNQSHEPSPARMHQRDPAIEPASDDWPFLYMRDRHVPQHYVVALAIVLVVSALSVVAALRVLGRGTTGGSAGWSWQFFLLGAGFMLLETKSIIQFALLWGSTWVVASVAIASVLTMALVANAVVARKSVTRPWLVAAVLVGLLALNYVVPIGRVTFESRAAESIFYALLVFSPILCAGLLFGSAIARSTAVSRDYGINLLGAMVGGVGEYLSLVTGFRALVVVIALCYIGAVAARVRETGVRQEVRVGG
;
A
#
# COMPACT_ATOMS: atom_id res chain seq x y z
N MET A 1 -33.03 15.43 -16.20
CA MET A 1 -32.69 14.54 -15.08
C MET A 1 -33.60 14.91 -13.90
N THR A 2 -34.22 13.92 -13.26
CA THR A 2 -34.96 14.11 -12.02
C THR A 2 -34.00 14.60 -10.91
N GLY A 3 -34.51 15.25 -9.86
CA GLY A 3 -33.68 15.75 -8.76
C GLY A 3 -32.78 14.67 -8.12
N ASP A 4 -33.27 13.43 -8.04
CA ASP A 4 -32.54 12.26 -7.56
C ASP A 4 -31.41 11.85 -8.51
N GLY A 5 -31.63 11.90 -9.82
CA GLY A 5 -30.61 11.58 -10.81
C GLY A 5 -29.40 12.52 -10.73
N MET A 6 -29.65 13.81 -10.45
CA MET A 6 -28.57 14.79 -10.28
C MET A 6 -27.81 14.59 -8.96
N ARG A 7 -28.50 14.21 -7.87
CA ARG A 7 -27.84 13.86 -6.60
C ARG A 7 -27.01 12.59 -6.72
N LEU A 8 -27.48 11.57 -7.42
CA LEU A 8 -26.72 10.35 -7.70
C LEU A 8 -25.42 10.67 -8.47
N ALA A 9 -25.49 11.49 -9.52
CA ALA A 9 -24.34 11.93 -10.29
C ALA A 9 -23.32 12.70 -9.43
N ARG A 10 -23.80 13.59 -8.53
CA ARG A 10 -22.91 14.34 -7.62
C ARG A 10 -22.30 13.44 -6.54
N THR A 11 -23.06 12.48 -6.01
CA THR A 11 -22.51 11.48 -5.08
C THR A 11 -21.41 10.66 -5.75
N PHE A 12 -21.66 10.16 -6.96
CA PHE A 12 -20.68 9.46 -7.76
C PHE A 12 -19.41 10.30 -7.97
N LEU A 13 -19.56 11.56 -8.41
CA LEU A 13 -18.43 12.44 -8.69
C LEU A 13 -17.64 12.82 -7.44
N ALA A 14 -18.31 13.05 -6.30
CA ALA A 14 -17.66 13.32 -5.03
C ALA A 14 -16.88 12.10 -4.52
N SER A 15 -17.44 10.90 -4.64
CA SER A 15 -16.79 9.66 -4.26
C SER A 15 -15.60 9.32 -5.18
N PHE A 16 -15.76 9.55 -6.48
CA PHE A 16 -14.67 9.47 -7.45
C PHE A 16 -13.48 10.36 -7.04
N LEU A 17 -13.79 11.63 -6.74
CA LEU A 17 -12.76 12.61 -6.33
C LEU A 17 -12.07 12.22 -5.02
N VAL A 18 -12.82 11.71 -4.04
CA VAL A 18 -12.28 11.26 -2.75
C VAL A 18 -11.26 10.15 -2.98
N LEU A 19 -11.65 9.07 -3.64
CA LEU A 19 -10.77 7.90 -3.83
C LEU A 19 -9.61 8.19 -4.79
N LEU A 20 -9.85 8.94 -5.85
CA LEU A 20 -8.79 9.33 -6.78
C LEU A 20 -7.69 10.14 -6.05
N LEU A 21 -8.09 11.14 -5.24
CA LEU A 21 -7.13 11.93 -4.47
C LEU A 21 -6.47 11.13 -3.36
N GLU A 22 -7.20 10.24 -2.69
CA GLU A 22 -6.66 9.39 -1.65
C GLU A 22 -5.48 8.56 -2.17
N ILE A 23 -5.72 7.77 -3.23
CA ILE A 23 -4.67 6.91 -3.80
C ILE A 23 -3.56 7.75 -4.46
N ALA A 24 -3.90 8.90 -5.08
CA ALA A 24 -2.91 9.81 -5.62
C ALA A 24 -1.97 10.36 -4.52
N LEU A 25 -2.50 10.78 -3.37
CA LEU A 25 -1.70 11.28 -2.24
C LEU A 25 -0.87 10.17 -1.58
N ILE A 26 -1.44 8.97 -1.41
CA ILE A 26 -0.75 7.79 -0.89
C ILE A 26 0.51 7.49 -1.72
N ARG A 27 0.43 7.68 -3.03
CA ARG A 27 1.57 7.45 -3.93
C ARG A 27 2.50 8.66 -4.03
N TRP A 28 1.94 9.88 -4.08
CA TRP A 28 2.69 11.09 -4.36
C TRP A 28 3.45 11.65 -3.15
N MET A 29 2.83 11.65 -1.96
CA MET A 29 3.46 12.24 -0.77
C MET A 29 4.72 11.48 -0.32
N PRO A 30 4.75 10.13 -0.25
CA PRO A 30 5.95 9.40 0.14
C PRO A 30 7.12 9.55 -0.85
N ALA A 31 6.84 9.85 -2.13
CA ALA A 31 7.88 10.10 -3.12
C ALA A 31 8.67 11.40 -2.86
N TYR A 32 8.18 12.28 -1.99
CA TYR A 32 8.83 13.53 -1.59
C TYR A 32 9.16 13.60 -0.10
N ILE A 33 8.31 13.01 0.74
CA ILE A 33 8.50 13.00 2.20
C ILE A 33 8.84 11.56 2.61
N ARG A 34 10.13 11.28 2.74
CA ARG A 34 10.66 9.94 3.02
C ARG A 34 10.08 9.30 4.28
N LEU A 35 9.81 10.10 5.32
CA LEU A 35 9.17 9.64 6.54
C LEU A 35 7.88 8.84 6.27
N LEU A 36 7.08 9.29 5.30
CA LEU A 36 5.80 8.65 4.97
C LEU A 36 5.99 7.29 4.29
N SER A 37 7.17 7.01 3.71
CA SER A 37 7.50 5.68 3.17
C SER A 37 7.65 4.61 4.26
N TYR A 38 7.86 5.01 5.51
CA TYR A 38 7.95 4.08 6.65
C TYR A 38 6.61 3.92 7.38
N PHE A 39 5.68 4.87 7.22
CA PHE A 39 4.35 4.85 7.81
C PHE A 39 3.31 4.62 6.71
N SER A 40 3.22 3.38 6.21
CA SER A 40 2.40 3.01 5.05
C SER A 40 0.95 3.48 5.13
N ASN A 41 0.33 3.30 6.29
CA ASN A 41 -1.10 3.59 6.49
C ASN A 41 -1.39 5.04 6.89
N PHE A 42 -0.37 5.90 6.99
CA PHE A 42 -0.55 7.25 7.53
C PHE A 42 -1.58 8.08 6.77
N ILE A 43 -1.46 8.15 5.44
CA ILE A 43 -2.36 8.93 4.59
C ILE A 43 -3.74 8.31 4.59
N LEU A 44 -3.82 6.98 4.55
CA LEU A 44 -5.08 6.23 4.61
C LEU A 44 -5.82 6.47 5.92
N LEU A 45 -5.13 6.40 7.06
CA LEU A 45 -5.74 6.68 8.38
C LEU A 45 -6.24 8.13 8.47
N ALA A 46 -5.46 9.08 7.93
CA ALA A 46 -5.85 10.48 7.88
C ALA A 46 -7.07 10.70 6.96
N SER A 47 -7.11 10.04 5.81
CA SER A 47 -8.26 10.12 4.89
C SER A 47 -9.53 9.54 5.52
N PHE A 48 -9.46 8.37 6.14
CA PHE A 48 -10.60 7.76 6.82
C PHE A 48 -11.12 8.60 7.99
N LEU A 49 -10.22 9.17 8.80
CA LEU A 49 -10.60 10.14 9.82
C LEU A 49 -11.34 11.32 9.19
N GLY A 50 -10.75 11.91 8.15
CA GLY A 50 -11.31 13.07 7.46
C GLY A 50 -12.66 12.75 6.83
N ILE A 51 -12.78 11.63 6.11
CA ILE A 51 -14.04 11.21 5.48
C ILE A 51 -15.10 10.94 6.57
N GLY A 52 -14.71 10.25 7.65
CA GLY A 52 -15.60 9.99 8.79
C GLY A 52 -16.15 11.27 9.39
N ILE A 53 -15.27 12.22 9.72
CA ILE A 53 -15.65 13.52 10.28
C ILE A 53 -16.51 14.34 9.30
N GLY A 54 -16.13 14.37 8.01
CA GLY A 54 -16.87 15.08 6.99
C GLY A 54 -18.31 14.57 6.86
N CYS A 55 -18.48 13.24 6.85
CA CYS A 55 -19.79 12.60 6.83
C CYS A 55 -20.62 12.86 8.10
N LEU A 56 -19.98 12.88 9.28
CA LEU A 56 -20.63 13.26 10.55
C LEU A 56 -21.12 14.72 10.51
N LEU A 57 -20.33 15.62 9.90
CA LEU A 57 -20.66 17.04 9.79
C LEU A 57 -21.59 17.37 8.61
N ALA A 58 -22.00 16.38 7.81
CA ALA A 58 -22.89 16.61 6.65
C ALA A 58 -24.22 17.30 7.01
N PRO A 59 -24.90 17.00 8.14
CA PRO A 59 -26.16 17.66 8.53
C PRO A 59 -25.96 19.09 9.03
N THR A 60 -24.75 19.52 9.35
CA THR A 60 -24.48 20.83 9.92
C THR A 60 -24.64 21.94 8.88
N ARG A 61 -24.81 23.20 9.33
CA ARG A 61 -24.90 24.37 8.43
C ARG A 61 -23.55 24.80 7.84
N SER A 62 -22.42 24.29 8.36
CA SER A 62 -21.09 24.59 7.84
C SER A 62 -20.94 24.15 6.38
N ARG A 63 -20.18 24.87 5.58
CA ARG A 63 -19.92 24.57 4.17
C ARG A 63 -18.44 24.33 3.96
N LEU A 64 -17.93 23.18 4.42
CA LEU A 64 -16.49 22.87 4.44
C LEU A 64 -15.94 22.72 3.00
N PHE A 65 -16.71 22.24 2.06
CA PHE A 65 -16.25 22.00 0.69
C PHE A 65 -15.71 23.26 -0.01
N ARG A 66 -16.18 24.44 0.37
CA ARG A 66 -15.63 25.73 -0.15
C ARG A 66 -14.16 25.95 0.19
N TRP A 67 -13.66 25.27 1.23
CA TRP A 67 -12.27 25.35 1.69
C TRP A 67 -11.38 24.28 1.06
N PHE A 68 -11.98 23.32 0.31
CA PHE A 68 -11.22 22.24 -0.33
C PHE A 68 -10.03 22.75 -1.14
N PRO A 69 -10.16 23.75 -2.07
CA PRO A 69 -9.02 24.21 -2.86
C PRO A 69 -7.90 24.84 -2.02
N LEU A 70 -8.24 25.54 -0.93
CA LEU A 70 -7.26 26.12 -0.02
C LEU A 70 -6.50 25.03 0.75
N VAL A 71 -7.23 24.05 1.32
CA VAL A 71 -6.60 22.95 2.05
C VAL A 71 -5.76 22.08 1.13
N GLN A 72 -6.23 21.83 -0.10
CA GLN A 72 -5.47 21.12 -1.13
C GLN A 72 -4.17 21.87 -1.48
N ALA A 73 -4.24 23.17 -1.68
CA ALA A 73 -3.06 24.01 -1.90
C ALA A 73 -2.09 23.95 -0.70
N ALA A 74 -2.61 23.96 0.53
CA ALA A 74 -1.79 23.81 1.73
C ALA A 74 -1.09 22.44 1.80
N VAL A 75 -1.77 21.35 1.44
CA VAL A 75 -1.15 20.01 1.36
C VAL A 75 0.00 20.00 0.34
N ILE A 76 -0.24 20.53 -0.87
CA ILE A 76 0.78 20.56 -1.92
C ILE A 76 1.95 21.46 -1.51
N ALA A 77 1.68 22.63 -0.94
CA ALA A 77 2.70 23.54 -0.44
C ALA A 77 3.51 22.90 0.70
N ALA A 78 2.86 22.17 1.61
CA ALA A 78 3.54 21.45 2.67
C ALA A 78 4.49 20.39 2.11
N VAL A 79 4.06 19.58 1.11
CA VAL A 79 4.92 18.60 0.45
C VAL A 79 6.09 19.28 -0.27
N TYR A 80 5.86 20.40 -0.94
CA TYR A 80 6.91 21.17 -1.60
C TYR A 80 7.95 21.72 -0.62
N TRP A 81 7.49 22.22 0.53
CA TRP A 81 8.36 22.89 1.51
C TRP A 81 9.06 21.90 2.43
N PHE A 82 8.39 20.81 2.81
CA PHE A 82 8.89 19.81 3.75
C PHE A 82 9.48 18.58 3.04
N ARG A 83 10.45 18.76 2.18
CA ARG A 83 11.30 17.67 1.65
C ARG A 83 12.21 17.15 2.79
N LEU A 84 11.63 16.45 3.74
CA LEU A 84 12.29 16.13 5.01
C LEU A 84 12.91 14.75 5.00
N GLU A 85 14.19 14.69 5.34
CA GLU A 85 14.83 13.51 5.89
C GLU A 85 14.60 13.45 7.40
N LEU A 86 14.26 12.29 7.89
CA LEU A 86 14.11 12.04 9.31
C LEU A 86 15.24 11.16 9.80
N SER A 87 15.89 11.57 10.89
CA SER A 87 16.70 10.67 11.69
C SER A 87 15.76 9.85 12.58
N VAL A 88 15.67 8.55 12.35
CA VAL A 88 14.94 7.63 13.23
C VAL A 88 15.97 6.86 14.05
N PRO A 89 15.81 6.75 15.39
CA PRO A 89 16.68 5.94 16.21
C PRO A 89 16.59 4.47 15.77
N THR A 90 17.75 3.86 15.47
CA THR A 90 17.83 2.58 14.76
C THR A 90 18.01 1.34 15.64
N ALA A 91 17.69 1.40 16.92
CA ALA A 91 17.79 0.21 17.77
C ALA A 91 16.76 -0.86 17.33
N GLY A 92 17.22 -1.89 16.65
CA GLY A 92 16.43 -3.08 16.29
C GLY A 92 15.57 -2.98 15.04
N SER A 93 15.70 -1.90 14.22
CA SER A 93 15.08 -1.78 12.91
C SER A 93 15.96 -1.01 11.93
N ILE A 94 15.87 -1.35 10.64
CA ILE A 94 16.68 -0.72 9.59
C ILE A 94 15.83 0.29 8.82
N TYR A 95 16.33 1.53 8.76
CA TYR A 95 15.79 2.59 7.92
C TYR A 95 16.85 3.05 6.93
N PHE A 96 16.48 3.22 5.67
CA PHE A 96 17.37 3.72 4.65
C PHE A 96 17.51 5.23 4.77
N SER A 97 18.75 5.74 4.88
CA SER A 97 19.05 7.18 4.83
C SER A 97 19.76 7.50 3.53
N SER A 98 19.53 8.70 2.97
CA SER A 98 20.30 9.16 1.82
C SER A 98 21.74 9.52 2.27
N GLY A 99 22.73 9.08 1.51
CA GLY A 99 24.11 9.52 1.66
C GLY A 99 24.39 10.92 1.07
N THR A 100 23.40 11.58 0.46
CA THR A 100 23.56 12.90 -0.16
C THR A 100 23.04 14.00 0.75
N ALA A 101 23.96 14.78 1.31
CA ALA A 101 23.69 15.92 2.19
C ALA A 101 23.15 17.12 1.41
N GLU A 102 21.98 17.05 0.80
CA GLU A 102 21.19 18.25 0.53
C GLU A 102 20.40 18.61 1.79
N LYS A 103 20.52 19.86 2.24
CA LYS A 103 19.99 20.48 3.45
C LYS A 103 18.86 19.72 4.13
N VAL A 104 19.24 18.83 5.02
CA VAL A 104 18.31 18.10 5.89
C VAL A 104 17.83 19.07 6.96
N VAL A 105 16.59 19.49 6.88
CA VAL A 105 15.94 20.14 8.02
C VAL A 105 15.48 19.02 8.94
N LEU A 106 16.24 18.76 9.99
CA LEU A 106 15.88 17.84 11.08
C LEU A 106 14.72 18.46 11.86
N VAL A 107 13.50 18.19 11.40
CA VAL A 107 12.31 18.43 12.23
C VAL A 107 12.03 17.14 12.99
N GLU A 108 11.85 17.21 14.28
CA GLU A 108 11.45 16.05 15.06
C GLU A 108 10.17 15.44 14.47
N SER A 109 10.21 14.15 14.14
CA SER A 109 9.09 13.38 13.57
C SER A 109 7.81 13.52 14.37
N THR A 110 7.94 13.64 15.68
CA THR A 110 6.86 13.77 16.64
C THR A 110 6.02 15.05 16.46
N MET A 111 6.59 16.12 15.87
CA MET A 111 5.84 17.36 15.61
C MET A 111 5.26 17.42 14.20
N LEU A 112 5.97 16.92 13.21
CA LEU A 112 5.55 17.01 11.81
C LEU A 112 4.42 16.04 11.46
N LEU A 113 4.49 14.81 11.94
CA LEU A 113 3.47 13.79 11.65
C LEU A 113 2.06 14.23 12.05
N PRO A 114 1.82 14.74 13.27
CA PRO A 114 0.48 15.22 13.65
C PRO A 114 -0.03 16.35 12.75
N VAL A 115 0.84 17.28 12.36
CA VAL A 115 0.46 18.40 11.49
C VAL A 115 0.05 17.92 10.11
N LEU A 116 0.86 17.06 9.49
CA LEU A 116 0.52 16.46 8.19
C LEU A 116 -0.76 15.62 8.29
N PHE A 117 -0.92 14.86 9.38
CA PHE A 117 -2.12 14.05 9.62
C PHE A 117 -3.38 14.92 9.66
N VAL A 118 -3.35 16.00 10.43
CA VAL A 118 -4.50 16.91 10.55
C VAL A 118 -4.81 17.60 9.22
N ILE A 119 -3.79 18.06 8.48
CA ILE A 119 -4.00 18.75 7.19
C ILE A 119 -4.60 17.80 6.17
N VAL A 120 -4.12 16.55 6.08
CA VAL A 120 -4.68 15.52 5.18
C VAL A 120 -6.09 15.14 5.63
N ALA A 121 -6.33 14.93 6.92
CA ALA A 121 -7.67 14.66 7.44
C ALA A 121 -8.63 15.83 7.16
N ALA A 122 -8.19 17.07 7.31
CA ALA A 122 -8.98 18.24 6.98
C ALA A 122 -9.34 18.31 5.50
N LEU A 123 -8.40 17.95 4.61
CA LEU A 123 -8.66 17.86 3.17
C LEU A 123 -9.83 16.91 2.89
N PHE A 124 -9.75 15.69 3.40
CA PHE A 124 -10.80 14.69 3.18
C PHE A 124 -12.11 15.04 3.89
N ALA A 125 -12.07 15.72 5.04
CA ALA A 125 -13.28 16.21 5.70
C ALA A 125 -14.03 17.24 4.85
N THR A 126 -13.33 18.10 4.11
CA THR A 126 -13.97 19.06 3.20
C THR A 126 -14.71 18.38 2.04
N LEU A 127 -14.10 17.35 1.46
CA LEU A 127 -14.67 16.55 0.36
C LEU A 127 -15.85 15.71 0.85
N ALA A 128 -15.65 15.00 1.94
CA ALA A 128 -16.63 14.06 2.46
C ALA A 128 -17.87 14.72 3.05
N GLN A 129 -17.78 15.94 3.56
CA GLN A 129 -18.99 16.67 3.96
C GLN A 129 -19.91 16.90 2.76
N ARG A 130 -19.35 17.26 1.59
CA ARG A 130 -20.15 17.41 0.36
C ARG A 130 -20.74 16.09 -0.08
N MET A 131 -19.94 15.02 -0.12
CA MET A 131 -20.38 13.66 -0.44
C MET A 131 -21.53 13.22 0.48
N GLY A 132 -21.35 13.35 1.79
CA GLY A 132 -22.34 12.97 2.78
C GLY A 132 -23.67 13.71 2.65
N ARG A 133 -23.67 14.98 2.24
CA ARG A 133 -24.88 15.76 1.98
C ARG A 133 -25.65 15.27 0.76
N GLU A 134 -24.95 14.94 -0.32
CA GLU A 134 -25.61 14.37 -1.50
C GLU A 134 -26.18 12.98 -1.19
N MET A 135 -25.46 12.16 -0.40
CA MET A 135 -25.94 10.84 0.05
C MET A 135 -27.18 10.94 0.95
N ALA A 136 -27.23 11.89 1.87
CA ALA A 136 -28.33 12.02 2.84
C ALA A 136 -29.70 12.29 2.18
N GLY A 137 -29.71 12.83 0.97
CA GLY A 137 -30.94 13.08 0.21
C GLY A 137 -31.40 11.93 -0.69
N LEU A 138 -30.78 10.76 -0.62
CA LEU A 138 -31.03 9.60 -1.46
C LEU A 138 -31.47 8.38 -0.63
N PRO A 139 -32.21 7.42 -1.25
CA PRO A 139 -32.44 6.13 -0.62
C PRO A 139 -31.10 5.45 -0.26
N PRO A 140 -30.97 4.85 0.94
CA PRO A 140 -29.68 4.38 1.47
C PRO A 140 -28.86 3.51 0.52
N LEU A 141 -29.47 2.47 -0.05
CA LEU A 141 -28.77 1.56 -0.96
C LEU A 141 -28.36 2.23 -2.28
N ARG A 142 -29.17 3.18 -2.80
CA ARG A 142 -28.83 3.93 -4.02
C ARG A 142 -27.69 4.91 -3.76
N ALA A 143 -27.70 5.57 -2.61
CA ALA A 143 -26.61 6.44 -2.18
C ALA A 143 -25.30 5.65 -2.06
N TYR A 144 -25.34 4.49 -1.42
CA TYR A 144 -24.19 3.62 -1.25
C TYR A 144 -23.70 3.02 -2.57
N THR A 145 -24.61 2.61 -3.48
CA THR A 145 -24.23 2.17 -4.84
C THR A 145 -23.49 3.27 -5.60
N ALA A 146 -24.01 4.50 -5.59
CA ALA A 146 -23.34 5.62 -6.27
C ALA A 146 -21.98 5.94 -5.66
N ASN A 147 -21.85 5.83 -4.34
CA ASN A 147 -20.58 5.98 -3.63
C ASN A 147 -19.56 4.92 -4.07
N LEU A 148 -19.91 3.64 -4.00
CA LEU A 148 -19.01 2.54 -4.39
C LEU A 148 -18.63 2.61 -5.87
N ALA A 149 -19.57 2.93 -6.76
CA ALA A 149 -19.30 3.05 -8.19
C ALA A 149 -18.34 4.22 -8.49
N GLY A 150 -18.54 5.38 -7.84
CA GLY A 150 -17.61 6.50 -7.94
C GLY A 150 -16.23 6.17 -7.41
N SER A 151 -16.15 5.52 -6.26
CA SER A 151 -14.91 5.05 -5.66
C SER A 151 -14.15 4.09 -6.59
N LEU A 152 -14.85 3.09 -7.13
CA LEU A 152 -14.28 2.13 -8.08
C LEU A 152 -13.75 2.84 -9.35
N ALA A 153 -14.51 3.78 -9.89
CA ALA A 153 -14.08 4.57 -11.03
C ALA A 153 -12.79 5.37 -10.72
N GLY A 154 -12.67 5.94 -9.51
CA GLY A 154 -11.47 6.65 -9.06
C GLY A 154 -10.23 5.75 -9.01
N VAL A 155 -10.38 4.56 -8.41
CA VAL A 155 -9.30 3.55 -8.34
C VAL A 155 -8.86 3.12 -9.74
N VAL A 156 -9.81 2.75 -10.61
CA VAL A 156 -9.51 2.31 -11.98
C VAL A 156 -8.85 3.43 -12.79
N THR A 157 -9.32 4.66 -12.64
CA THR A 157 -8.74 5.82 -13.35
C THR A 157 -7.28 6.03 -12.96
N LEU A 158 -6.94 6.03 -11.66
CA LEU A 158 -5.55 6.16 -11.23
C LEU A 158 -4.71 4.94 -11.63
N GLY A 159 -5.30 3.73 -11.57
CA GLY A 159 -4.67 2.52 -12.06
C GLY A 159 -4.24 2.63 -13.51
N VAL A 160 -5.14 3.06 -14.39
CA VAL A 160 -4.84 3.28 -15.82
C VAL A 160 -3.80 4.39 -16.01
N MET A 161 -3.92 5.52 -15.31
CA MET A 161 -2.92 6.59 -15.39
C MET A 161 -1.54 6.14 -14.92
N SER A 162 -1.47 5.27 -13.93
CA SER A 162 -0.23 4.69 -13.43
C SER A 162 0.39 3.72 -14.46
N TRP A 163 -0.45 2.88 -15.07
CA TRP A 163 0.01 1.96 -16.12
C TRP A 163 0.57 2.69 -17.34
N LEU A 164 -0.03 3.83 -17.66
CA LEU A 164 0.44 4.71 -18.73
C LEU A 164 1.62 5.61 -18.32
N GLU A 165 2.20 5.42 -17.14
CA GLU A 165 3.30 6.21 -16.57
C GLU A 165 3.03 7.74 -16.58
N LEU A 166 1.75 8.13 -16.48
CA LEU A 166 1.39 9.54 -16.51
C LEU A 166 1.86 10.26 -15.22
N PRO A 167 2.36 11.50 -15.36
CA PRO A 167 2.89 12.24 -14.21
C PRO A 167 1.78 12.73 -13.28
N PRO A 168 2.09 13.06 -12.02
CA PRO A 168 1.13 13.58 -11.03
C PRO A 168 0.34 14.80 -11.50
N THR A 169 0.92 15.59 -12.41
CA THR A 169 0.19 16.69 -13.05
C THR A 169 -1.13 16.25 -13.67
N VAL A 170 -1.13 15.06 -14.31
CA VAL A 170 -2.36 14.50 -14.90
C VAL A 170 -3.30 13.98 -13.83
N TRP A 171 -2.78 13.31 -12.78
CA TRP A 171 -3.61 12.80 -11.68
C TRP A 171 -4.38 13.91 -10.97
N PHE A 172 -3.67 14.97 -10.58
CA PHE A 172 -4.26 16.14 -9.94
C PHE A 172 -5.12 16.94 -10.92
N GLY A 173 -4.74 17.00 -12.21
CA GLY A 173 -5.54 17.64 -13.26
C GLY A 173 -6.92 17.00 -13.41
N VAL A 174 -6.99 15.67 -13.47
CA VAL A 174 -8.26 14.91 -13.52
C VAL A 174 -9.07 15.13 -12.24
N ALA A 175 -8.42 15.09 -11.07
CA ALA A 175 -9.08 15.34 -9.79
C ALA A 175 -9.67 16.76 -9.73
N PHE A 176 -8.92 17.77 -10.16
CA PHE A 176 -9.40 19.16 -10.15
C PHE A 176 -10.49 19.39 -11.17
N ALA A 177 -10.41 18.77 -12.37
CA ALA A 177 -11.48 18.79 -13.34
C ALA A 177 -12.78 18.18 -12.79
N ALA A 178 -12.68 17.07 -12.04
CA ALA A 178 -13.83 16.45 -11.36
C ALA A 178 -14.40 17.32 -10.22
N ALA A 179 -13.58 18.15 -9.57
CA ALA A 179 -14.02 19.07 -8.52
C ALA A 179 -14.80 20.28 -9.05
N LEU A 180 -14.50 20.74 -10.28
CA LEU A 180 -15.12 21.96 -10.86
C LEU A 180 -16.66 21.92 -10.86
N PRO A 181 -17.35 20.87 -11.37
CA PRO A 181 -18.81 20.82 -11.34
C PRO A 181 -19.39 20.92 -9.92
N LEU A 182 -18.67 20.40 -8.92
CA LEU A 182 -19.09 20.46 -7.52
C LEU A 182 -18.90 21.87 -6.94
N LEU A 183 -17.88 22.63 -7.37
CA LEU A 183 -17.64 24.00 -6.94
C LEU A 183 -18.67 24.98 -7.51
N PHE A 184 -19.12 24.77 -8.73
CA PHE A 184 -20.13 25.61 -9.38
C PHE A 184 -21.58 25.29 -8.96
N THR A 185 -21.79 24.20 -8.22
CA THR A 185 -23.14 23.83 -7.74
C THR A 185 -23.36 24.28 -6.30
N ALA A 186 -24.53 24.83 -6.01
CA ALA A 186 -24.89 25.24 -4.66
C ALA A 186 -24.82 24.05 -3.68
N ASP A 187 -24.04 24.23 -2.61
CA ASP A 187 -23.97 23.31 -1.48
C ASP A 187 -25.19 23.49 -0.59
N GLN A 188 -26.21 22.66 -0.76
CA GLN A 188 -27.43 22.72 0.04
C GLN A 188 -27.29 21.82 1.27
N PRO A 189 -27.66 22.29 2.48
CA PRO A 189 -27.75 21.43 3.64
C PRO A 189 -28.72 20.27 3.36
N ALA A 190 -28.49 19.12 3.99
CA ALA A 190 -29.43 18.00 3.93
C ALA A 190 -30.82 18.53 4.32
N ALA A 191 -31.80 18.31 3.47
CA ALA A 191 -33.17 18.72 3.78
C ALA A 191 -33.61 17.99 5.05
N GLU A 192 -34.11 18.73 6.04
CA GLU A 192 -34.84 18.13 7.15
C GLU A 192 -35.97 17.25 6.55
N PRO A 193 -36.25 16.07 7.11
CA PRO A 193 -37.37 15.27 6.70
C PRO A 193 -38.60 16.17 6.79
N ALA A 194 -39.26 16.44 5.64
CA ALA A 194 -40.39 17.33 5.55
C ALA A 194 -41.45 16.88 6.56
N ALA A 195 -41.74 17.73 7.54
CA ALA A 195 -42.94 17.61 8.32
C ALA A 195 -44.10 17.58 7.32
N GLN A 196 -44.78 16.45 7.23
CA GLN A 196 -46.00 16.30 6.41
C GLN A 196 -47.01 17.32 6.91
N GLY A 197 -47.19 18.42 6.16
CA GLY A 197 -48.22 19.37 6.52
C GLY A 197 -48.16 20.77 5.92
N ALA A 198 -47.24 21.10 5.02
CA ALA A 198 -47.28 22.39 4.32
C ALA A 198 -47.35 22.18 2.80
N MET A 199 -48.55 22.26 2.25
CA MET A 199 -48.80 22.41 0.80
C MET A 199 -48.31 23.79 0.33
N GLY A 200 -47.01 23.88 0.06
CA GLY A 200 -46.42 24.94 -0.73
C GLY A 200 -46.05 24.38 -2.10
N ALA A 201 -46.66 24.90 -3.16
CA ALA A 201 -46.40 24.46 -4.53
C ALA A 201 -44.92 24.37 -4.87
N PRO A 202 -44.46 23.27 -5.54
CA PRO A 202 -43.06 23.13 -5.92
C PRO A 202 -42.76 24.18 -7.00
N ARG A 203 -41.92 25.18 -6.64
CA ARG A 203 -41.34 26.08 -7.65
C ARG A 203 -40.40 25.25 -8.53
N PRO A 204 -40.53 25.33 -9.88
CA PRO A 204 -39.66 24.59 -10.77
C PRO A 204 -38.21 25.06 -10.61
N ALA A 205 -37.36 24.15 -10.16
CA ALA A 205 -35.92 24.35 -9.98
C ALA A 205 -35.15 24.16 -11.32
N LEU A 206 -35.64 24.72 -12.40
CA LEU A 206 -34.93 24.87 -13.65
C LEU A 206 -34.15 26.19 -13.61
N LEU A 207 -32.84 26.11 -13.74
CA LEU A 207 -31.92 27.25 -13.87
C LEU A 207 -31.64 28.04 -12.56
N ARG A 208 -31.21 27.43 -11.49
CA ARG A 208 -30.30 28.13 -10.57
C ARG A 208 -28.90 28.11 -11.18
N GLY A 209 -28.63 29.21 -11.88
CA GLY A 209 -27.40 29.45 -12.63
C GLY A 209 -26.12 29.15 -11.89
N VAL A 210 -25.09 28.88 -12.63
CA VAL A 210 -23.67 28.89 -12.25
C VAL A 210 -23.44 30.18 -11.43
N VAL A 211 -23.31 30.05 -10.11
CA VAL A 211 -23.06 31.18 -9.24
C VAL A 211 -21.57 31.46 -9.30
N VAL A 212 -21.13 32.27 -10.24
CA VAL A 212 -19.76 32.78 -10.28
C VAL A 212 -19.65 33.86 -9.20
N THR A 213 -19.26 33.44 -7.99
CA THR A 213 -18.88 34.37 -6.92
C THR A 213 -17.37 34.61 -6.99
N PRO A 214 -16.84 35.73 -6.48
CA PRO A 214 -15.40 35.97 -6.35
C PRO A 214 -14.67 34.80 -5.66
N LEU A 215 -15.35 34.13 -4.72
CA LEU A 215 -14.80 32.94 -4.03
C LEU A 215 -14.58 31.76 -5.00
N VAL A 216 -15.45 31.54 -5.98
CA VAL A 216 -15.25 30.48 -6.98
C VAL A 216 -14.03 30.80 -7.85
N GLY A 217 -13.84 32.06 -8.24
CA GLY A 217 -12.66 32.50 -8.95
C GLY A 217 -11.35 32.25 -8.17
N ILE A 218 -11.35 32.59 -6.87
CA ILE A 218 -10.21 32.30 -5.96
C ILE A 218 -9.97 30.79 -5.88
N ASN A 219 -11.00 29.99 -5.73
CA ASN A 219 -10.90 28.55 -5.64
C ASN A 219 -10.31 27.91 -6.93
N VAL A 220 -10.73 28.38 -8.10
CA VAL A 220 -10.17 27.94 -9.37
C VAL A 220 -8.71 28.35 -9.49
N ALA A 221 -8.35 29.57 -9.08
CA ALA A 221 -6.97 30.04 -9.09
C ALA A 221 -6.07 29.23 -8.13
N LEU A 222 -6.57 28.85 -6.95
CA LEU A 222 -5.85 27.96 -6.02
C LEU A 222 -5.60 26.57 -6.61
N LEU A 223 -6.61 25.97 -7.28
CA LEU A 223 -6.42 24.67 -7.95
C LEU A 223 -5.43 24.78 -9.11
N ALA A 224 -5.52 25.84 -9.92
CA ALA A 224 -4.59 26.09 -11.02
C ALA A 224 -3.15 26.30 -10.50
N GLY A 225 -2.96 27.12 -9.47
CA GLY A 225 -1.66 27.33 -8.83
C GLY A 225 -1.10 26.04 -8.22
N SER A 226 -1.96 25.24 -7.60
CA SER A 226 -1.60 23.90 -7.09
C SER A 226 -1.11 22.98 -8.22
N LEU A 227 -1.80 22.98 -9.36
CA LEU A 227 -1.42 22.17 -10.52
C LEU A 227 -0.08 22.61 -11.12
N VAL A 228 0.15 23.93 -11.18
CA VAL A 228 1.46 24.47 -11.62
C VAL A 228 2.57 23.98 -10.67
N LEU A 229 2.35 24.05 -9.35
CA LEU A 229 3.35 23.62 -8.37
C LEU A 229 3.65 22.12 -8.50
N VAL A 230 2.61 21.27 -8.63
CA VAL A 230 2.77 19.82 -8.89
C VAL A 230 3.53 19.59 -10.19
N SER A 231 3.25 20.36 -11.24
CA SER A 231 3.96 20.26 -12.53
C SER A 231 5.44 20.59 -12.40
N VAL A 232 5.77 21.62 -11.62
CA VAL A 232 7.17 21.99 -11.34
C VAL A 232 7.88 20.88 -10.58
N MET A 233 7.21 20.29 -9.57
CA MET A 233 7.78 19.20 -8.77
C MET A 233 7.98 17.90 -9.58
N ALA A 234 7.14 17.65 -10.58
CA ALA A 234 7.20 16.45 -11.40
C ALA A 234 8.21 16.53 -12.55
N ARG A 235 8.81 17.70 -12.80
CA ARG A 235 9.74 17.88 -13.94
C ARG A 235 11.00 17.02 -13.78
N GLY A 236 11.42 16.42 -14.91
CA GLY A 236 12.63 15.59 -14.96
C GLY A 236 12.52 14.25 -14.27
N ALA A 237 11.34 13.85 -13.80
CA ALA A 237 11.10 12.56 -13.19
C ALA A 237 10.23 11.68 -14.09
N ILE A 238 10.58 10.40 -14.18
CA ILE A 238 9.74 9.33 -14.72
C ILE A 238 8.87 8.82 -13.56
N TRP A 239 7.57 8.71 -13.80
CA TRP A 239 6.64 8.16 -12.82
C TRP A 239 6.26 6.74 -13.19
N SER A 240 7.14 5.80 -12.84
CA SER A 240 6.86 4.38 -13.05
C SER A 240 5.64 3.95 -12.20
N PRO A 241 5.07 2.79 -12.42
CA PRO A 241 4.02 2.27 -11.54
C PRO A 241 4.43 2.18 -10.06
N TYR A 242 5.71 2.04 -9.76
CA TYR A 242 6.23 1.82 -8.40
C TYR A 242 6.84 3.09 -7.79
N TYR A 243 7.63 3.84 -8.58
CA TYR A 243 8.51 4.88 -8.08
C TYR A 243 8.36 6.20 -8.83
N LYS A 244 8.80 7.27 -8.18
CA LYS A 244 9.32 8.45 -8.86
C LYS A 244 10.78 8.17 -9.17
N VAL A 245 11.14 7.98 -10.43
CA VAL A 245 12.49 7.69 -10.90
C VAL A 245 13.12 8.97 -11.42
N THR A 246 14.33 9.30 -10.95
CA THR A 246 15.15 10.40 -11.50
C THR A 246 16.48 9.86 -11.97
N VAL A 247 16.93 10.37 -13.10
CA VAL A 247 18.21 9.97 -13.71
C VAL A 247 19.12 11.21 -13.77
N SER A 248 20.35 11.05 -13.28
CA SER A 248 21.33 12.12 -13.27
C SER A 248 22.71 11.58 -13.66
N GLN A 249 23.56 12.44 -14.22
CA GLN A 249 24.95 12.11 -14.48
C GLN A 249 25.80 12.58 -13.28
N LYS A 250 26.58 11.67 -12.69
CA LYS A 250 27.56 11.99 -11.65
C LYS A 250 28.93 11.52 -12.10
N GLY A 251 29.70 12.41 -12.71
CA GLY A 251 30.94 12.06 -13.39
C GLY A 251 30.69 11.15 -14.59
N PRO A 252 31.37 9.99 -14.70
CA PRO A 252 31.14 9.02 -15.77
C PRO A 252 29.86 8.19 -15.57
N ASP A 253 29.30 8.15 -14.36
CA ASP A 253 28.24 7.23 -13.99
C ASP A 253 26.87 7.85 -14.23
N THR A 254 25.96 7.07 -14.78
CA THR A 254 24.52 7.38 -14.79
C THR A 254 23.88 6.87 -13.52
N VAL A 255 23.44 7.79 -12.67
CA VAL A 255 22.82 7.47 -11.38
C VAL A 255 21.30 7.48 -11.50
N VAL A 256 20.68 6.41 -11.05
CA VAL A 256 19.23 6.27 -10.89
C VAL A 256 18.87 6.41 -9.42
N GLU A 257 17.99 7.34 -9.13
CA GLU A 257 17.40 7.53 -7.81
C GLU A 257 15.91 7.21 -7.86
N VAL A 258 15.40 6.51 -6.85
CA VAL A 258 13.97 6.22 -6.66
C VAL A 258 13.47 6.93 -5.41
N ASN A 259 12.39 7.70 -5.54
CA ASN A 259 11.84 8.50 -4.44
C ASN A 259 12.90 9.39 -3.73
N ASN A 260 13.82 9.98 -4.52
CA ASN A 260 14.96 10.79 -4.09
C ASN A 260 16.02 10.03 -3.24
N ILE A 261 16.12 8.72 -3.39
CA ILE A 261 17.13 7.90 -2.74
C ILE A 261 17.93 7.19 -3.83
N PHE A 262 19.25 7.12 -3.64
CA PHE A 262 20.11 6.35 -4.52
C PHE A 262 19.60 4.91 -4.62
N HIS A 263 19.40 4.45 -5.83
CA HIS A 263 18.95 3.09 -6.11
C HIS A 263 20.07 2.29 -6.80
N GLN A 264 20.58 2.78 -7.92
CA GLN A 264 21.66 2.12 -8.65
C GLN A 264 22.44 3.11 -9.50
N SER A 265 23.67 2.75 -9.85
CA SER A 265 24.45 3.43 -10.87
C SER A 265 24.65 2.52 -12.08
N MET A 266 24.57 3.05 -13.27
CA MET A 266 24.94 2.37 -14.51
C MET A 266 26.33 2.83 -14.89
N ALA A 267 27.30 1.94 -14.69
CA ALA A 267 28.71 2.09 -15.05
C ALA A 267 29.17 0.80 -15.70
N PRO A 268 30.28 0.80 -16.46
CA PRO A 268 30.90 -0.42 -16.98
C PRO A 268 31.15 -1.43 -15.85
N LEU A 269 30.97 -2.72 -16.13
CA LEU A 269 31.11 -3.78 -15.14
C LEU A 269 32.48 -3.77 -14.45
N ASP A 270 33.53 -3.37 -15.15
CA ASP A 270 34.90 -3.24 -14.59
C ASP A 270 35.03 -2.19 -13.48
N GLN A 271 34.06 -1.27 -13.37
CA GLN A 271 34.01 -0.23 -12.36
C GLN A 271 33.02 -0.56 -11.23
N LYS A 272 32.41 -1.75 -11.29
CA LYS A 272 31.43 -2.21 -10.30
C LYS A 272 32.09 -2.98 -9.16
N GLU A 273 31.30 -3.19 -8.10
CA GLU A 273 31.71 -3.95 -6.93
C GLU A 273 31.99 -5.42 -7.29
N TYR A 274 33.00 -6.01 -6.65
CA TYR A 274 33.46 -7.36 -6.95
C TYR A 274 32.40 -8.45 -6.64
N PHE A 275 31.38 -8.18 -5.85
CA PHE A 275 30.38 -9.20 -5.50
C PHE A 275 29.52 -9.64 -6.68
N TYR A 276 29.43 -8.85 -7.75
CA TYR A 276 28.82 -9.28 -9.01
C TYR A 276 29.58 -10.44 -9.66
N GLU A 277 30.89 -10.48 -9.46
CA GLU A 277 31.78 -11.52 -9.95
C GLU A 277 31.91 -12.70 -8.98
N TRP A 278 31.34 -12.59 -7.76
CA TRP A 278 31.52 -13.58 -6.69
C TRP A 278 31.08 -15.00 -7.07
N PRO A 279 29.90 -15.24 -7.67
CA PRO A 279 29.48 -16.60 -8.03
C PRO A 279 30.48 -17.27 -8.96
N TYR A 280 30.98 -16.53 -9.94
CA TYR A 280 31.93 -17.02 -10.94
C TYR A 280 33.33 -17.22 -10.36
N SER A 281 33.77 -16.34 -9.49
CA SER A 281 35.02 -16.51 -8.76
C SER A 281 34.98 -17.70 -7.80
N ALA A 282 33.83 -18.03 -7.24
CA ALA A 282 33.62 -19.12 -6.32
C ALA A 282 33.57 -20.50 -7.01
N PHE A 283 32.88 -20.58 -8.14
CA PHE A 283 32.53 -21.84 -8.81
C PHE A 283 33.11 -21.98 -10.23
N GLY A 284 33.78 -20.93 -10.74
CA GLY A 284 34.29 -20.88 -12.12
C GLY A 284 33.16 -20.62 -13.14
N ASP A 285 33.57 -20.57 -14.41
CA ASP A 285 32.67 -20.30 -15.55
C ASP A 285 31.89 -21.56 -15.98
N THR A 286 31.12 -22.14 -15.07
CA THR A 286 30.48 -23.45 -15.23
C THR A 286 28.94 -23.36 -15.27
N PHE A 287 28.39 -22.15 -15.29
CA PHE A 287 26.95 -21.97 -15.30
C PHE A 287 26.41 -21.83 -16.73
N ASP A 288 25.41 -22.63 -17.06
CA ASP A 288 24.73 -22.63 -18.37
C ASP A 288 23.44 -21.79 -18.33
N ASN A 289 22.61 -21.97 -17.28
CA ASN A 289 21.30 -21.34 -17.13
C ASN A 289 21.26 -20.53 -15.81
N VAL A 290 21.18 -19.24 -15.93
CA VAL A 290 21.20 -18.31 -14.78
C VAL A 290 19.87 -17.59 -14.67
N LEU A 291 19.32 -17.52 -13.45
CA LEU A 291 18.19 -16.70 -13.11
C LEU A 291 18.66 -15.52 -12.24
N ILE A 292 18.37 -14.33 -12.71
CA ILE A 292 18.65 -13.09 -11.97
C ILE A 292 17.31 -12.46 -11.58
N LEU A 293 17.09 -12.35 -10.26
CA LEU A 293 15.89 -11.78 -9.68
C LEU A 293 16.19 -10.36 -9.19
N ASP A 294 15.33 -9.42 -9.52
CA ASP A 294 15.54 -7.98 -9.35
C ASP A 294 16.74 -7.49 -10.16
N ALA A 295 16.71 -7.79 -11.46
CA ALA A 295 17.84 -7.60 -12.37
C ALA A 295 18.22 -6.12 -12.59
N GLY A 296 17.37 -5.19 -12.19
CA GLY A 296 17.60 -3.76 -12.23
C GLY A 296 17.93 -3.26 -13.64
N SER A 297 19.04 -2.53 -13.78
CA SER A 297 19.54 -2.08 -15.07
C SER A 297 20.45 -3.10 -15.79
N GLY A 298 20.65 -4.29 -15.21
CA GLY A 298 21.32 -5.41 -15.86
C GLY A 298 22.81 -5.59 -15.52
N THR A 299 23.31 -5.07 -14.41
CA THR A 299 24.72 -5.27 -14.00
C THR A 299 25.04 -6.73 -13.80
N ASP A 300 24.18 -7.49 -13.09
CA ASP A 300 24.33 -8.94 -12.89
C ASP A 300 24.25 -9.72 -14.18
N VAL A 301 23.40 -9.25 -15.11
CA VAL A 301 23.30 -9.85 -16.44
C VAL A 301 24.58 -9.64 -17.23
N ALA A 302 25.20 -8.46 -17.14
CA ALA A 302 26.49 -8.19 -17.78
C ALA A 302 27.59 -9.12 -17.20
N ALA A 303 27.58 -9.35 -15.88
CA ALA A 303 28.52 -10.29 -15.24
C ALA A 303 28.31 -11.72 -15.77
N ALA A 304 27.07 -12.21 -15.80
CA ALA A 304 26.75 -13.53 -16.35
C ALA A 304 27.22 -13.71 -17.80
N LEU A 305 26.98 -12.70 -18.65
CA LEU A 305 27.39 -12.71 -20.04
C LEU A 305 28.90 -12.73 -20.23
N ARG A 306 29.65 -11.99 -19.40
CA ARG A 306 31.13 -11.96 -19.37
C ARG A 306 31.69 -13.34 -19.09
N HIS A 307 31.06 -14.10 -18.19
CA HIS A 307 31.47 -15.45 -17.80
C HIS A 307 30.91 -16.55 -18.70
N GLY A 308 30.39 -16.21 -19.88
CA GLY A 308 30.04 -17.17 -20.92
C GLY A 308 28.75 -17.94 -20.68
N VAL A 309 27.87 -17.48 -19.80
CA VAL A 309 26.55 -18.11 -19.54
C VAL A 309 25.77 -18.23 -20.85
N LYS A 310 25.14 -19.39 -21.08
CA LYS A 310 24.42 -19.70 -22.32
C LYS A 310 23.02 -19.09 -22.36
N HIS A 311 22.35 -19.00 -21.19
CA HIS A 311 21.01 -18.44 -21.10
C HIS A 311 20.82 -17.71 -19.75
N VAL A 312 20.28 -16.48 -19.80
CA VAL A 312 19.96 -15.67 -18.64
C VAL A 312 18.49 -15.29 -18.69
N ASP A 313 17.73 -15.68 -17.67
CA ASP A 313 16.41 -15.10 -17.39
C ASP A 313 16.58 -13.95 -16.39
N ALA A 314 16.30 -12.72 -16.84
CA ALA A 314 16.43 -11.50 -16.04
C ALA A 314 15.04 -10.99 -15.66
N VAL A 315 14.66 -11.12 -14.39
CA VAL A 315 13.34 -10.73 -13.87
C VAL A 315 13.44 -9.39 -13.17
N GLU A 316 12.65 -8.43 -13.62
CA GLU A 316 12.56 -7.08 -13.05
C GLU A 316 11.10 -6.62 -13.00
N ILE A 317 10.70 -6.08 -11.85
CA ILE A 317 9.31 -5.69 -11.63
C ILE A 317 8.96 -4.35 -12.30
N ASP A 318 9.90 -3.40 -12.38
CA ASP A 318 9.66 -2.05 -12.89
C ASP A 318 10.00 -1.91 -14.39
N PRO A 319 8.98 -1.73 -15.26
CA PRO A 319 9.22 -1.59 -16.70
C PRO A 319 10.05 -0.35 -17.05
N SER A 320 10.03 0.70 -16.21
CA SER A 320 10.85 1.90 -16.43
C SER A 320 12.32 1.63 -16.16
N ILE A 321 12.63 0.81 -15.14
CA ILE A 321 14.02 0.38 -14.85
C ILE A 321 14.57 -0.50 -15.99
N ILE A 322 13.75 -1.45 -16.49
CA ILE A 322 14.13 -2.25 -17.68
C ILE A 322 14.47 -1.36 -18.87
N ARG A 323 13.61 -0.36 -19.15
CA ARG A 323 13.82 0.59 -20.25
C ARG A 323 15.12 1.37 -20.08
N LEU A 324 15.37 1.91 -18.88
CA LEU A 324 16.61 2.62 -18.57
C LEU A 324 17.83 1.71 -18.72
N GLY A 325 17.75 0.46 -18.28
CA GLY A 325 18.84 -0.52 -18.47
C GLY A 325 19.14 -0.80 -19.94
N ARG A 326 18.13 -0.89 -20.81
CA ARG A 326 18.31 -1.04 -22.27
C ARG A 326 18.94 0.17 -22.93
N GLU A 327 18.55 1.36 -22.49
CA GLU A 327 18.95 2.61 -23.14
C GLU A 327 20.30 3.14 -22.63
N LEU A 328 20.57 2.99 -21.32
CA LEU A 328 21.64 3.74 -20.66
C LEU A 328 22.75 2.85 -20.08
N ASN A 329 22.54 1.54 -19.91
CA ASN A 329 23.61 0.67 -19.42
C ASN A 329 24.72 0.55 -20.47
N PRO A 330 25.99 0.91 -20.15
CA PRO A 330 27.08 0.91 -21.11
C PRO A 330 27.42 -0.47 -21.67
N ASP A 331 27.22 -1.55 -20.89
CA ASP A 331 27.48 -2.94 -21.30
C ASP A 331 26.35 -3.53 -22.15
N ARG A 332 25.19 -2.84 -22.25
CA ARG A 332 23.99 -3.23 -23.03
C ARG A 332 23.53 -4.68 -22.82
N PRO A 333 23.48 -5.19 -21.59
CA PRO A 333 23.26 -6.61 -21.35
C PRO A 333 21.89 -7.11 -21.83
N TYR A 334 20.86 -6.26 -21.80
CA TYR A 334 19.51 -6.58 -22.24
C TYR A 334 19.33 -6.67 -23.77
N SER A 335 20.38 -6.38 -24.53
CA SER A 335 20.39 -6.50 -26.00
C SER A 335 21.03 -7.81 -26.49
N ASP A 336 21.65 -8.61 -25.59
CA ASP A 336 22.27 -9.87 -25.92
C ASP A 336 21.20 -10.95 -26.18
N PRO A 337 21.30 -11.74 -27.28
CA PRO A 337 20.30 -12.77 -27.60
C PRO A 337 20.20 -13.91 -26.59
N ARG A 338 21.19 -14.08 -25.72
CA ARG A 338 21.16 -15.06 -24.61
C ARG A 338 20.26 -14.64 -23.46
N VAL A 339 19.78 -13.38 -23.44
CA VAL A 339 19.05 -12.79 -22.33
C VAL A 339 17.55 -12.71 -22.64
N THR A 340 16.76 -13.29 -21.75
CA THR A 340 15.30 -13.12 -21.73
C THR A 340 14.95 -12.16 -20.59
N VAL A 341 14.54 -10.93 -20.94
CA VAL A 341 14.07 -9.96 -19.95
C VAL A 341 12.59 -10.16 -19.67
N ILE A 342 12.24 -10.37 -18.41
CA ILE A 342 10.90 -10.70 -17.95
C ILE A 342 10.42 -9.61 -16.99
N ASN A 343 9.35 -8.90 -17.38
CA ASN A 343 8.73 -7.92 -16.50
C ASN A 343 7.67 -8.59 -15.63
N ASP A 344 8.06 -9.02 -14.43
CA ASP A 344 7.21 -9.72 -13.48
C ASP A 344 7.73 -9.52 -12.04
N ASP A 345 6.90 -9.83 -11.07
CA ASP A 345 7.31 -10.00 -9.68
C ASP A 345 8.17 -11.25 -9.53
N ALA A 346 9.33 -11.12 -8.91
CA ALA A 346 10.30 -12.21 -8.78
C ALA A 346 9.74 -13.42 -8.01
N ARG A 347 8.92 -13.21 -6.96
CA ARG A 347 8.25 -14.29 -6.23
C ARG A 347 7.19 -15.00 -7.08
N HIS A 348 6.41 -14.26 -7.85
CA HIS A 348 5.43 -14.81 -8.80
C HIS A 348 6.13 -15.63 -9.87
N PHE A 349 7.22 -15.12 -10.45
CA PHE A 349 8.00 -15.83 -11.45
C PHE A 349 8.56 -17.15 -10.90
N LEU A 350 9.18 -17.18 -9.72
CA LEU A 350 9.68 -18.39 -9.07
C LEU A 350 8.59 -19.47 -8.89
N ARG A 351 7.38 -19.05 -8.56
CA ARG A 351 6.24 -19.97 -8.40
C ARG A 351 5.74 -20.48 -9.75
N THR A 352 5.84 -19.69 -10.80
CA THR A 352 5.20 -19.97 -12.08
C THR A 352 6.13 -20.57 -13.12
N THR A 353 7.43 -20.32 -13.08
CA THR A 353 8.39 -20.95 -14.00
C THR A 353 8.47 -22.44 -13.79
N THR A 354 8.71 -23.17 -14.88
CA THR A 354 9.02 -24.61 -14.86
C THR A 354 10.51 -24.89 -15.15
N ARG A 355 11.26 -23.82 -15.49
CA ARG A 355 12.70 -23.93 -15.79
C ARG A 355 13.48 -24.21 -14.51
N LYS A 356 14.63 -24.85 -14.69
CA LYS A 356 15.64 -25.08 -13.66
C LYS A 356 16.89 -24.29 -14.00
N TYR A 357 17.66 -23.94 -12.96
CA TYR A 357 18.80 -23.06 -13.08
C TYR A 357 20.01 -23.59 -12.31
N ASP A 358 21.20 -23.43 -12.90
CA ASP A 358 22.47 -23.73 -12.25
C ASP A 358 22.82 -22.70 -11.17
N LEU A 359 22.42 -21.43 -11.43
CA LEU A 359 22.63 -20.32 -10.54
C LEU A 359 21.35 -19.47 -10.45
N VAL A 360 20.93 -19.18 -9.24
CA VAL A 360 19.90 -18.16 -8.96
C VAL A 360 20.55 -17.03 -8.16
N VAL A 361 20.46 -15.81 -8.66
CA VAL A 361 21.01 -14.61 -8.02
C VAL A 361 19.87 -13.72 -7.51
N PHE A 362 19.97 -13.34 -6.24
CA PHE A 362 19.19 -12.25 -5.68
C PHE A 362 20.03 -10.97 -5.77
N ALA A 363 19.75 -10.17 -6.75
CA ALA A 363 20.58 -9.08 -7.23
C ALA A 363 20.33 -7.77 -6.45
N LEU A 364 20.92 -7.59 -5.29
CA LEU A 364 20.77 -6.39 -4.44
C LEU A 364 19.31 -6.01 -4.19
N ILE A 365 18.46 -7.00 -3.98
CA ILE A 365 17.03 -6.81 -3.77
C ILE A 365 16.81 -5.90 -2.56
N ASP A 366 16.54 -4.64 -2.77
CA ASP A 366 16.04 -3.72 -1.78
C ASP A 366 15.11 -2.68 -2.42
N SER A 367 14.06 -2.34 -1.72
CA SER A 367 13.05 -1.39 -2.16
C SER A 367 12.68 -0.46 -1.02
N LEU A 368 12.38 0.79 -1.38
CA LEU A 368 11.82 1.76 -0.44
C LEU A 368 10.30 1.84 -0.53
N THR A 369 9.72 1.04 -1.42
CA THR A 369 8.28 1.01 -1.66
C THR A 369 7.64 -0.01 -0.74
N MET A 370 6.55 0.37 -0.08
CA MET A 370 5.69 -0.58 0.61
C MET A 370 4.92 -1.42 -0.41
N GLN A 371 4.70 -2.69 -0.10
CA GLN A 371 3.94 -3.62 -0.93
C GLN A 371 2.54 -3.08 -1.25
N SER A 372 1.91 -2.47 -0.28
CA SER A 372 0.67 -1.73 -0.44
C SER A 372 0.62 -0.58 0.55
N SER A 373 -0.21 0.42 0.24
CA SER A 373 -0.51 1.52 1.17
C SER A 373 -1.23 1.08 2.44
N PHE A 374 -1.63 -0.19 2.50
CA PHE A 374 -2.40 -0.79 3.59
C PHE A 374 -1.55 -1.74 4.44
N SER A 375 -0.26 -1.91 4.15
CA SER A 375 0.60 -2.88 4.82
C SER A 375 1.97 -2.28 5.15
N GLY A 376 2.49 -2.55 6.35
CA GLY A 376 3.85 -2.21 6.76
C GLY A 376 4.93 -3.08 6.11
N VAL A 377 4.58 -3.96 5.16
CA VAL A 377 5.48 -4.88 4.47
C VAL A 377 6.07 -4.19 3.25
N ARG A 378 7.39 -4.25 3.11
CA ARG A 378 8.07 -3.77 1.92
C ARG A 378 7.92 -4.75 0.76
N LEU A 379 8.04 -4.24 -0.46
CA LEU A 379 7.86 -4.99 -1.69
C LEU A 379 8.78 -6.24 -1.74
N GLU A 380 10.03 -6.08 -1.33
CA GLU A 380 11.03 -7.15 -1.31
C GLU A 380 10.88 -8.15 -0.16
N SER A 381 10.14 -7.85 0.89
CA SER A 381 10.12 -8.66 2.12
C SER A 381 9.72 -10.12 1.87
N TYR A 382 8.79 -10.36 0.95
CA TYR A 382 8.38 -11.71 0.59
C TYR A 382 9.40 -12.49 -0.25
N MET A 383 10.44 -11.85 -0.75
CA MET A 383 11.56 -12.53 -1.40
C MET A 383 12.46 -13.24 -0.40
N PHE A 384 12.51 -12.77 0.83
CA PHE A 384 13.43 -13.25 1.87
C PHE A 384 12.74 -14.14 2.92
N THR A 385 11.67 -14.83 2.55
CA THR A 385 10.96 -15.78 3.42
C THR A 385 11.42 -17.23 3.20
N VAL A 386 11.21 -18.10 4.18
CA VAL A 386 11.49 -19.52 4.07
C VAL A 386 10.79 -20.13 2.86
N GLU A 387 9.54 -19.73 2.62
CA GLU A 387 8.74 -20.20 1.49
C GLU A 387 9.30 -19.73 0.15
N SER A 388 9.87 -18.53 0.08
CA SER A 388 10.56 -18.03 -1.12
C SER A 388 11.81 -18.84 -1.43
N PHE A 389 12.65 -19.03 -0.43
CA PHE A 389 13.89 -19.79 -0.59
C PHE A 389 13.61 -21.26 -0.91
N ALA A 390 12.52 -21.84 -0.40
CA ALA A 390 12.07 -23.16 -0.79
C ALA A 390 11.65 -23.19 -2.28
N ASN A 391 10.97 -22.14 -2.78
CA ASN A 391 10.67 -22.05 -4.21
C ASN A 391 11.95 -21.97 -5.06
N VAL A 392 12.98 -21.24 -4.59
CA VAL A 392 14.28 -21.22 -5.25
C VAL A 392 14.90 -22.63 -5.29
N ARG A 393 14.98 -23.31 -4.13
CA ARG A 393 15.49 -24.67 -4.04
C ARG A 393 14.83 -25.61 -5.06
N ASP A 394 13.49 -25.49 -5.20
CA ASP A 394 12.72 -26.31 -6.12
C ASP A 394 12.98 -25.97 -7.61
N ARG A 395 13.63 -24.84 -7.90
CA ARG A 395 14.04 -24.38 -9.24
C ARG A 395 15.53 -24.54 -9.52
N LEU A 396 16.31 -24.98 -8.56
CA LEU A 396 17.70 -25.31 -8.82
C LEU A 396 17.83 -26.64 -9.57
N GLU A 397 18.85 -26.72 -10.42
CA GLU A 397 19.36 -27.98 -10.93
C GLU A 397 19.94 -28.82 -9.78
N PRO A 398 20.14 -30.15 -9.96
CA PRO A 398 20.68 -31.01 -8.89
C PRO A 398 22.02 -30.56 -8.31
N ASP A 399 22.81 -29.78 -9.05
CA ASP A 399 24.07 -29.17 -8.64
C ASP A 399 23.99 -27.63 -8.65
N GLY A 400 22.80 -27.06 -8.55
CA GLY A 400 22.59 -25.63 -8.57
C GLY A 400 22.89 -24.91 -7.25
N VAL A 401 22.98 -23.58 -7.30
CA VAL A 401 23.24 -22.73 -6.14
C VAL A 401 22.41 -21.44 -6.15
N LEU A 402 21.96 -21.04 -4.98
CA LEU A 402 21.43 -19.69 -4.69
C LEU A 402 22.56 -18.80 -4.19
N VAL A 403 22.68 -17.62 -4.73
CA VAL A 403 23.58 -16.57 -4.24
C VAL A 403 22.77 -15.31 -3.95
N VAL A 404 22.92 -14.80 -2.73
CA VAL A 404 22.27 -13.56 -2.26
C VAL A 404 23.35 -12.64 -1.75
N TYR A 405 23.41 -11.42 -2.23
CA TYR A 405 24.34 -10.42 -1.71
C TYR A 405 23.65 -9.07 -1.53
N ASN A 406 24.04 -8.40 -0.46
CA ASN A 406 23.56 -7.07 -0.15
C ASN A 406 24.43 -6.39 0.92
N TYR A 407 24.26 -5.08 1.09
CA TYR A 407 24.71 -4.33 2.27
C TYR A 407 23.68 -4.54 3.38
N PHE A 408 23.85 -5.58 4.19
CA PHE A 408 22.86 -5.97 5.21
C PHE A 408 22.79 -5.02 6.40
N ARG A 409 23.83 -4.19 6.61
CA ARG A 409 23.93 -3.11 7.62
C ARG A 409 23.98 -3.59 9.07
N GLU A 410 23.35 -4.70 9.39
CA GLU A 410 23.23 -5.24 10.73
C GLU A 410 23.54 -6.75 10.75
N ARG A 411 24.26 -7.18 11.80
CA ARG A 411 24.63 -8.59 11.96
C ARG A 411 23.40 -9.49 12.06
N TRP A 412 22.41 -9.10 12.85
CA TRP A 412 21.20 -9.89 13.04
C TRP A 412 20.39 -10.10 11.75
N LEU A 413 20.51 -9.21 10.76
CA LEU A 413 19.88 -9.41 9.46
C LEU A 413 20.58 -10.48 8.65
N VAL A 414 21.91 -10.53 8.71
CA VAL A 414 22.70 -11.64 8.14
C VAL A 414 22.30 -12.95 8.78
N ASP A 415 22.20 -12.99 10.11
CA ASP A 415 21.76 -14.16 10.87
C ASP A 415 20.36 -14.62 10.45
N ARG A 416 19.41 -13.70 10.30
CA ARG A 416 18.05 -14.01 9.83
C ARG A 416 18.05 -14.65 8.46
N LEU A 417 18.76 -14.06 7.50
CA LEU A 417 18.81 -14.59 6.14
C LEU A 417 19.51 -15.96 6.10
N ALA A 418 20.55 -16.15 6.87
CA ALA A 418 21.22 -17.44 7.00
C ALA A 418 20.28 -18.49 7.62
N ASN A 419 19.52 -18.12 8.65
CA ASN A 419 18.52 -19.01 9.27
C ASN A 419 17.37 -19.31 8.31
N THR A 420 16.94 -18.33 7.49
CA THR A 420 15.92 -18.52 6.45
C THR A 420 16.41 -19.51 5.39
N ALA A 421 17.67 -19.38 4.93
CA ALA A 421 18.27 -20.30 3.99
C ALA A 421 18.42 -21.71 4.58
N ALA A 422 18.93 -21.82 5.81
CA ALA A 422 19.07 -23.11 6.49
C ALA A 422 17.72 -23.82 6.65
N ALA A 423 16.66 -23.08 7.02
CA ALA A 423 15.32 -23.64 7.17
C ALA A 423 14.71 -24.10 5.82
N ALA A 424 14.98 -23.38 4.72
CA ALA A 424 14.46 -23.70 3.41
C ALA A 424 15.20 -24.86 2.72
N PHE A 425 16.53 -24.89 2.84
CA PHE A 425 17.37 -25.88 2.15
C PHE A 425 17.62 -27.14 3.00
N GLY A 426 17.45 -27.05 4.32
CA GLY A 426 17.77 -28.15 5.24
C GLY A 426 19.27 -28.37 5.46
N GLU A 427 20.11 -27.47 4.94
CA GLU A 427 21.56 -27.51 5.00
C GLU A 427 22.12 -26.16 5.47
N GLU A 428 23.35 -26.16 5.99
CA GLU A 428 24.01 -24.95 6.48
C GLU A 428 24.45 -24.08 5.29
N PRO A 429 23.96 -22.83 5.17
CA PRO A 429 24.41 -21.91 4.12
C PRO A 429 25.84 -21.44 4.41
N ARG A 430 26.56 -21.05 3.37
CA ARG A 430 27.84 -20.36 3.52
C ARG A 430 27.65 -18.86 3.38
N VAL A 431 28.10 -18.13 4.39
CA VAL A 431 27.97 -16.68 4.43
C VAL A 431 29.32 -16.04 4.64
N HIS A 432 29.70 -15.12 3.75
CA HIS A 432 30.92 -14.32 3.87
C HIS A 432 30.52 -12.86 4.05
N VAL A 433 31.11 -12.19 5.05
CA VAL A 433 30.72 -10.83 5.44
C VAL A 433 31.92 -9.92 5.60
N HIS A 434 31.83 -8.70 5.09
CA HIS A 434 32.72 -7.58 5.38
C HIS A 434 32.05 -6.66 6.42
N GLU A 435 32.31 -6.90 7.69
CA GLU A 435 31.68 -6.14 8.79
C GLU A 435 31.91 -4.63 8.70
N ALA A 436 33.16 -4.24 8.35
CA ALA A 436 33.55 -2.83 8.23
C ALA A 436 32.84 -2.08 7.06
N ARG A 437 32.19 -2.82 6.16
CA ARG A 437 31.46 -2.27 5.00
C ARG A 437 29.95 -2.44 5.14
N ALA A 438 29.37 -1.94 6.21
CA ALA A 438 27.95 -2.03 6.48
C ALA A 438 27.42 -3.48 6.34
N PHE A 439 28.19 -4.46 6.81
CA PHE A 439 27.87 -5.88 6.67
C PHE A 439 27.57 -6.29 5.22
N LEU A 440 28.36 -5.77 4.26
CA LEU A 440 28.34 -6.32 2.90
C LEU A 440 28.58 -7.82 2.99
N GLY A 441 27.61 -8.60 2.57
CA GLY A 441 27.66 -10.04 2.71
C GLY A 441 27.22 -10.76 1.45
N VAL A 442 27.77 -11.96 1.24
CA VAL A 442 27.36 -12.93 0.23
C VAL A 442 26.94 -14.20 0.94
N LEU A 443 25.66 -14.55 0.79
CA LEU A 443 25.08 -15.79 1.29
C LEU A 443 24.92 -16.76 0.12
N MET A 444 25.35 -18.00 0.29
CA MET A 444 25.22 -19.08 -0.69
C MET A 444 24.53 -20.28 -0.05
N ALA A 445 23.58 -20.88 -0.79
CA ALA A 445 22.82 -22.07 -0.36
C ALA A 445 22.55 -22.98 -1.55
N GLY A 446 22.59 -24.27 -1.35
CA GLY A 446 22.25 -25.28 -2.37
C GLY A 446 23.31 -26.33 -2.58
N PRO A 447 23.00 -27.39 -3.36
CA PRO A 447 23.86 -28.58 -3.50
C PRO A 447 25.27 -28.29 -3.99
N ARG A 448 25.46 -27.28 -4.85
CA ARG A 448 26.79 -26.90 -5.40
C ARG A 448 27.80 -26.47 -4.32
N LEU A 449 27.35 -26.13 -3.11
CA LEU A 449 28.27 -25.79 -2.00
C LEU A 449 29.21 -26.92 -1.65
N ALA A 450 28.86 -28.17 -1.94
CA ALA A 450 29.78 -29.32 -1.74
C ALA A 450 31.04 -29.24 -2.62
N GLN A 451 31.02 -28.50 -3.71
CA GLN A 451 32.15 -28.30 -4.64
C GLN A 451 33.06 -27.16 -4.20
N LEU A 452 32.61 -26.32 -3.24
CA LEU A 452 33.39 -25.15 -2.77
C LEU A 452 34.47 -25.60 -1.80
N THR A 453 35.70 -25.79 -2.28
CA THR A 453 36.83 -26.28 -1.50
C THR A 453 37.59 -25.19 -0.80
N ALA A 454 37.53 -23.95 -1.30
CA ALA A 454 38.20 -22.79 -0.72
C ALA A 454 37.32 -21.54 -0.82
N PRO A 455 37.46 -20.55 0.08
CA PRO A 455 36.77 -19.28 -0.08
C PRO A 455 37.24 -18.62 -1.40
N PRO A 456 36.35 -17.95 -2.14
CA PRO A 456 36.72 -17.26 -3.36
C PRO A 456 37.76 -16.19 -3.07
N ARG A 457 38.75 -16.08 -3.95
CA ARG A 457 39.75 -15.01 -3.85
C ARG A 457 39.10 -13.69 -4.20
N ILE A 458 39.11 -12.77 -3.25
CA ILE A 458 38.72 -11.38 -3.52
C ILE A 458 39.84 -10.80 -4.39
N PRO A 459 39.53 -10.22 -5.58
CA PRO A 459 40.55 -9.55 -6.37
C PRO A 459 41.24 -8.44 -5.55
N ASP A 460 42.55 -8.35 -5.64
CA ASP A 460 43.34 -7.30 -4.97
C ASP A 460 43.01 -5.89 -5.54
N GLN A 461 42.37 -5.83 -6.70
CA GLN A 461 41.91 -4.58 -7.31
C GLN A 461 40.55 -4.15 -6.69
N VAL A 462 40.68 -3.34 -5.67
CA VAL A 462 39.56 -2.56 -5.15
C VAL A 462 39.22 -1.50 -6.20
N THR A 463 38.05 -1.56 -6.76
CA THR A 463 37.56 -0.56 -7.73
C THR A 463 37.62 0.86 -7.16
N ALA A 464 37.69 1.89 -8.02
CA ALA A 464 37.82 3.30 -7.63
C ALA A 464 36.76 3.79 -6.62
N PHE A 465 35.60 3.19 -6.61
CA PHE A 465 34.52 3.43 -5.64
C PHE A 465 34.88 2.98 -4.20
N ASN A 466 35.84 2.07 -4.06
CA ASN A 466 36.23 1.45 -2.79
C ASN A 466 37.55 2.01 -2.21
N GLN A 467 38.21 2.96 -2.86
CA GLN A 467 39.56 3.45 -2.47
C GLN A 467 39.61 4.22 -1.14
N SER A 468 38.49 4.55 -0.52
CA SER A 468 38.46 5.32 0.74
C SER A 468 38.46 4.47 2.02
N HIS A 469 38.41 3.13 1.90
CA HIS A 469 38.33 2.25 3.07
C HIS A 469 39.37 1.12 2.92
N GLU A 470 40.14 0.85 4.00
CA GLU A 470 41.04 -0.30 4.05
C GLU A 470 40.30 -1.59 3.68
N PRO A 471 40.89 -2.48 2.87
CA PRO A 471 40.27 -3.74 2.49
C PRO A 471 40.13 -4.63 3.73
N SER A 472 38.95 -4.64 4.34
CA SER A 472 38.61 -5.63 5.35
C SER A 472 38.37 -6.97 4.64
N PRO A 473 39.13 -8.04 4.98
CA PRO A 473 38.88 -9.34 4.35
C PRO A 473 37.47 -9.83 4.70
N ALA A 474 36.81 -10.44 3.73
CA ALA A 474 35.56 -11.15 4.00
C ALA A 474 35.84 -12.28 5.00
N ARG A 475 35.04 -12.35 6.06
CA ARG A 475 35.11 -13.41 7.05
C ARG A 475 33.92 -14.32 6.92
N MET A 476 34.15 -15.62 7.14
CA MET A 476 33.06 -16.56 7.24
C MET A 476 32.20 -16.20 8.46
N HIS A 477 30.93 -15.99 8.25
CA HIS A 477 30.00 -15.64 9.30
C HIS A 477 29.37 -16.90 9.90
N GLN A 478 29.37 -16.98 11.22
CA GLN A 478 28.64 -18.00 11.96
C GLN A 478 27.32 -17.41 12.41
N ARG A 479 26.22 -17.97 11.90
CA ARG A 479 24.87 -17.50 12.20
C ARG A 479 24.49 -17.73 13.66
N ASP A 480 23.73 -16.82 14.22
CA ASP A 480 23.05 -16.99 15.50
C ASP A 480 21.69 -17.68 15.25
N PRO A 481 21.51 -18.95 15.66
CA PRO A 481 20.26 -19.68 15.45
C PRO A 481 19.10 -19.14 16.29
N ALA A 482 19.35 -18.26 17.26
CA ALA A 482 18.30 -17.62 18.07
C ALA A 482 17.51 -16.56 17.29
N ILE A 483 18.06 -16.07 16.19
CA ILE A 483 17.34 -15.10 15.33
C ILE A 483 16.30 -15.84 14.48
N GLU A 484 15.05 -15.50 14.65
CA GLU A 484 13.93 -16.14 13.94
C GLU A 484 14.00 -15.88 12.41
N PRO A 485 13.85 -16.91 11.54
CA PRO A 485 13.76 -16.75 10.10
C PRO A 485 12.47 -15.98 9.72
N ALA A 486 12.50 -15.26 8.61
CA ALA A 486 11.31 -14.63 8.07
C ALA A 486 10.43 -15.67 7.37
N SER A 487 9.10 -15.50 7.46
CA SER A 487 8.10 -16.37 6.82
C SER A 487 7.02 -15.55 6.13
N ASP A 488 6.23 -16.16 5.26
CA ASP A 488 5.09 -15.49 4.62
C ASP A 488 4.03 -15.00 5.63
N ASP A 489 4.01 -15.59 6.83
CA ASP A 489 3.16 -15.10 7.92
C ASP A 489 3.76 -13.91 8.65
N TRP A 490 5.09 -13.85 8.76
CA TRP A 490 5.82 -12.76 9.40
C TRP A 490 6.99 -12.29 8.52
N PRO A 491 6.71 -11.51 7.43
CA PRO A 491 7.70 -11.10 6.44
C PRO A 491 8.39 -9.76 6.80
N PHE A 492 8.54 -9.45 8.07
CA PHE A 492 9.15 -8.19 8.52
C PHE A 492 10.67 -8.32 8.62
N LEU A 493 11.30 -8.43 7.45
CA LEU A 493 12.74 -8.66 7.30
C LEU A 493 13.61 -7.70 8.12
N TYR A 494 13.24 -6.41 8.14
CA TYR A 494 14.03 -5.33 8.75
C TYR A 494 13.70 -5.06 10.22
N MET A 495 13.06 -5.99 10.89
CA MET A 495 12.79 -5.95 12.33
C MET A 495 13.50 -7.10 13.02
N ARG A 496 14.34 -6.81 14.04
CA ARG A 496 15.08 -7.85 14.74
C ARG A 496 14.19 -8.83 15.48
N ASP A 497 13.21 -8.32 16.18
CA ASP A 497 12.33 -9.10 17.06
C ASP A 497 10.86 -8.78 16.79
N ARG A 498 9.96 -9.66 17.23
CA ARG A 498 8.50 -9.46 17.10
C ARG A 498 8.01 -8.46 18.15
N HIS A 499 8.12 -7.18 17.86
CA HIS A 499 7.60 -6.10 18.70
C HIS A 499 7.11 -4.93 17.85
N VAL A 500 6.27 -4.07 18.41
CA VAL A 500 5.95 -2.79 17.77
C VAL A 500 7.05 -1.80 18.16
N PRO A 501 7.87 -1.29 17.22
CA PRO A 501 8.92 -0.33 17.54
C PRO A 501 8.37 0.91 18.24
N GLN A 502 9.11 1.45 19.22
CA GLN A 502 8.64 2.54 20.07
C GLN A 502 8.17 3.77 19.29
N HIS A 503 8.84 4.12 18.19
CA HIS A 503 8.43 5.25 17.35
C HIS A 503 7.09 5.00 16.66
N TYR A 504 6.72 3.75 16.28
CA TYR A 504 5.38 3.42 15.80
C TYR A 504 4.36 3.57 16.94
N VAL A 505 4.66 3.10 18.15
CA VAL A 505 3.77 3.24 19.31
C VAL A 505 3.47 4.70 19.57
N VAL A 506 4.50 5.56 19.58
CA VAL A 506 4.34 7.00 19.79
C VAL A 506 3.52 7.64 18.66
N ALA A 507 3.86 7.35 17.40
CA ALA A 507 3.14 7.89 16.25
C ALA A 507 1.65 7.46 16.24
N LEU A 508 1.38 6.18 16.48
CA LEU A 508 0.02 5.65 16.55
C LEU A 508 -0.77 6.23 17.74
N ALA A 509 -0.13 6.40 18.90
CA ALA A 509 -0.76 7.03 20.04
C ALA A 509 -1.15 8.49 19.73
N ILE A 510 -0.26 9.26 19.10
CA ILE A 510 -0.56 10.62 18.65
C ILE A 510 -1.73 10.62 17.66
N VAL A 511 -1.69 9.76 16.64
CA VAL A 511 -2.77 9.62 15.65
C VAL A 511 -4.10 9.31 16.33
N LEU A 512 -4.13 8.37 17.27
CA LEU A 512 -5.35 8.01 18.01
C LEU A 512 -5.87 9.15 18.89
N VAL A 513 -4.99 9.85 19.61
CA VAL A 513 -5.37 11.01 20.43
C VAL A 513 -5.93 12.14 19.57
N VAL A 514 -5.24 12.51 18.49
CA VAL A 514 -5.70 13.55 17.55
C VAL A 514 -7.04 13.15 16.94
N SER A 515 -7.20 11.88 16.56
CA SER A 515 -8.45 11.37 16.01
C SER A 515 -9.59 11.43 17.02
N ALA A 516 -9.36 10.98 18.25
CA ALA A 516 -10.36 11.03 19.32
C ALA A 516 -10.81 12.46 19.61
N LEU A 517 -9.85 13.41 19.74
CA LEU A 517 -10.15 14.81 19.94
C LEU A 517 -10.95 15.42 18.80
N SER A 518 -10.58 15.08 17.54
CA SER A 518 -11.26 15.56 16.34
C SER A 518 -12.70 15.02 16.25
N VAL A 519 -12.91 13.75 16.56
CA VAL A 519 -14.25 13.13 16.60
C VAL A 519 -15.11 13.74 17.71
N VAL A 520 -14.56 13.93 18.92
CA VAL A 520 -15.28 14.58 20.02
C VAL A 520 -15.66 16.01 19.65
N ALA A 521 -14.77 16.78 19.01
CA ALA A 521 -15.06 18.11 18.50
C ALA A 521 -16.19 18.09 17.47
N ALA A 522 -16.15 17.17 16.50
CA ALA A 522 -17.21 16.99 15.48
C ALA A 522 -18.55 16.64 16.11
N LEU A 523 -18.59 15.73 17.07
CA LEU A 523 -19.81 15.35 17.80
C LEU A 523 -20.39 16.50 18.63
N ARG A 524 -19.55 17.35 19.26
CA ARG A 524 -19.99 18.56 19.96
C ARG A 524 -20.61 19.59 19.01
N VAL A 525 -20.03 19.76 17.82
CA VAL A 525 -20.61 20.67 16.80
C VAL A 525 -21.94 20.12 16.31
N LEU A 526 -22.04 18.81 16.10
CA LEU A 526 -23.27 18.13 15.70
C LEU A 526 -24.37 18.30 16.76
N GLY A 527 -24.05 18.06 18.06
CA GLY A 527 -25.00 18.18 19.17
C GLY A 527 -25.54 19.60 19.38
N ARG A 528 -24.76 20.64 19.04
CA ARG A 528 -25.23 22.03 19.08
C ARG A 528 -26.13 22.44 17.92
N GLY A 529 -26.07 21.68 16.80
CA GLY A 529 -26.81 22.02 15.55
C GLY A 529 -28.13 21.26 15.36
N THR A 530 -28.42 20.24 16.14
CA THR A 530 -29.61 19.38 16.00
C THR A 530 -30.52 19.52 17.20
N THR A 531 -31.57 20.33 17.07
CA THR A 531 -32.70 20.33 18.00
C THR A 531 -33.60 19.13 17.72
N GLY A 532 -33.38 17.99 18.41
CA GLY A 532 -34.36 16.92 18.42
C GLY A 532 -34.05 15.61 17.72
N GLY A 533 -32.89 15.04 17.92
CA GLY A 533 -32.62 13.65 17.53
C GLY A 533 -31.36 13.15 18.22
N SER A 534 -31.43 12.07 18.97
CA SER A 534 -30.26 11.49 19.63
C SER A 534 -29.17 11.22 18.59
N ALA A 535 -28.08 11.95 18.67
CA ALA A 535 -26.84 11.68 17.93
C ALA A 535 -26.23 10.38 18.45
N GLY A 536 -26.95 9.24 18.31
CA GLY A 536 -26.53 7.96 18.83
C GLY A 536 -25.34 7.44 18.03
N TRP A 537 -24.28 7.11 18.75
CA TRP A 537 -23.17 6.33 18.21
C TRP A 537 -23.64 4.90 17.90
N SER A 538 -23.21 4.33 16.75
CA SER A 538 -23.52 2.94 16.39
C SER A 538 -22.27 2.08 16.42
N TRP A 539 -22.18 1.22 17.43
CA TRP A 539 -21.12 0.24 17.54
C TRP A 539 -21.16 -0.80 16.42
N GLN A 540 -22.37 -1.08 15.87
CA GLN A 540 -22.50 -1.97 14.73
C GLN A 540 -21.67 -1.44 13.54
N PHE A 541 -21.88 -0.19 13.12
CA PHE A 541 -21.16 0.37 11.98
C PHE A 541 -19.67 0.54 12.24
N PHE A 542 -19.31 0.91 13.45
CA PHE A 542 -17.89 1.04 13.84
C PHE A 542 -17.14 -0.28 13.71
N LEU A 543 -17.68 -1.37 14.28
CA LEU A 543 -17.06 -2.69 14.25
C LEU A 543 -17.07 -3.32 12.85
N LEU A 544 -18.10 -3.04 12.02
CA LEU A 544 -18.12 -3.43 10.62
C LEU A 544 -16.98 -2.76 9.84
N GLY A 545 -16.71 -1.48 10.12
CA GLY A 545 -15.61 -0.76 9.49
C GLY A 545 -14.24 -1.29 9.91
N ALA A 546 -14.03 -1.49 11.22
CA ALA A 546 -12.78 -2.02 11.74
C ALA A 546 -12.47 -3.42 11.18
N GLY A 547 -13.46 -4.31 11.18
CA GLY A 547 -13.32 -5.64 10.61
C GLY A 547 -13.09 -5.64 9.11
N PHE A 548 -13.76 -4.73 8.37
CA PHE A 548 -13.61 -4.62 6.93
C PHE A 548 -12.19 -4.17 6.53
N MET A 549 -11.64 -3.16 7.20
CA MET A 549 -10.30 -2.68 6.93
C MET A 549 -9.24 -3.76 7.12
N LEU A 550 -9.31 -4.48 8.26
CA LEU A 550 -8.39 -5.58 8.53
C LEU A 550 -8.54 -6.73 7.51
N LEU A 551 -9.78 -7.03 7.08
CA LEU A 551 -10.06 -8.03 6.06
C LEU A 551 -9.50 -7.61 4.69
N GLU A 552 -9.65 -6.34 4.33
CA GLU A 552 -9.12 -5.76 3.08
C GLU A 552 -7.60 -5.85 3.05
N THR A 553 -6.90 -5.37 4.09
CA THR A 553 -5.44 -5.46 4.22
C THR A 553 -4.95 -6.90 4.06
N LYS A 554 -5.56 -7.84 4.81
CA LYS A 554 -5.21 -9.25 4.72
C LYS A 554 -5.42 -9.80 3.29
N SER A 555 -6.51 -9.42 2.64
CA SER A 555 -6.82 -9.88 1.28
C SER A 555 -5.83 -9.37 0.26
N ILE A 556 -5.40 -8.11 0.34
CA ILE A 556 -4.38 -7.53 -0.54
C ILE A 556 -3.06 -8.29 -0.41
N ILE A 557 -2.65 -8.62 0.82
CA ILE A 557 -1.45 -9.41 1.08
C ILE A 557 -1.57 -10.81 0.45
N GLN A 558 -2.71 -11.46 0.59
CA GLN A 558 -2.95 -12.75 -0.01
C GLN A 558 -2.92 -12.72 -1.54
N PHE A 559 -3.46 -11.67 -2.15
CA PHE A 559 -3.38 -11.47 -3.59
C PHE A 559 -1.95 -11.25 -4.07
N ALA A 560 -1.17 -10.49 -3.32
CA ALA A 560 0.24 -10.28 -3.62
C ALA A 560 1.04 -11.58 -3.58
N LEU A 561 0.77 -12.46 -2.63
CA LEU A 561 1.39 -13.80 -2.57
C LEU A 561 0.94 -14.72 -3.70
N LEU A 562 -0.28 -14.54 -4.25
CA LEU A 562 -0.82 -15.38 -5.32
C LEU A 562 -0.34 -14.96 -6.70
N TRP A 563 -0.43 -13.67 -6.99
CA TRP A 563 -0.24 -13.12 -8.35
C TRP A 563 0.90 -12.12 -8.43
N GLY A 564 1.71 -12.00 -7.38
CA GLY A 564 2.83 -11.07 -7.28
C GLY A 564 2.45 -9.74 -6.64
N SER A 565 3.46 -9.05 -6.14
CA SER A 565 3.32 -7.75 -5.46
C SER A 565 3.29 -6.57 -6.44
N THR A 566 2.82 -6.80 -7.67
CA THR A 566 2.77 -5.74 -8.68
C THR A 566 1.69 -4.71 -8.33
N TRP A 567 1.91 -3.47 -8.72
CA TRP A 567 0.91 -2.41 -8.55
C TRP A 567 -0.41 -2.72 -9.28
N VAL A 568 -0.35 -3.47 -10.39
CA VAL A 568 -1.53 -3.97 -11.10
C VAL A 568 -2.35 -4.86 -10.19
N VAL A 569 -1.69 -5.82 -9.53
CA VAL A 569 -2.34 -6.74 -8.59
C VAL A 569 -2.96 -5.98 -7.42
N ALA A 570 -2.26 -5.00 -6.86
CA ALA A 570 -2.80 -4.16 -5.79
C ALA A 570 -4.03 -3.36 -6.26
N SER A 571 -3.97 -2.74 -7.44
CA SER A 571 -5.10 -1.99 -8.02
C SER A 571 -6.29 -2.90 -8.32
N VAL A 572 -6.05 -4.08 -8.88
CA VAL A 572 -7.09 -5.09 -9.15
C VAL A 572 -7.68 -5.61 -7.84
N ALA A 573 -6.87 -5.82 -6.81
CA ALA A 573 -7.35 -6.25 -5.49
C ALA A 573 -8.34 -5.24 -4.90
N ILE A 574 -7.98 -3.96 -4.85
CA ILE A 574 -8.86 -2.88 -4.35
C ILE A 574 -10.14 -2.79 -5.20
N ALA A 575 -10.00 -2.80 -6.53
CA ALA A 575 -11.14 -2.77 -7.44
C ALA A 575 -12.08 -3.98 -7.24
N SER A 576 -11.50 -5.16 -6.96
CA SER A 576 -12.26 -6.38 -6.70
C SER A 576 -13.01 -6.31 -5.37
N VAL A 577 -12.39 -5.76 -4.32
CA VAL A 577 -13.05 -5.53 -3.01
C VAL A 577 -14.26 -4.60 -3.20
N LEU A 578 -14.09 -3.48 -3.91
CA LEU A 578 -15.20 -2.55 -4.20
C LEU A 578 -16.27 -3.19 -5.08
N THR A 579 -15.88 -4.02 -6.04
CA THR A 579 -16.81 -4.79 -6.89
C THR A 579 -17.61 -5.79 -6.06
N MET A 580 -16.98 -6.52 -5.13
CA MET A 580 -17.68 -7.42 -4.22
C MET A 580 -18.67 -6.67 -3.31
N ALA A 581 -18.30 -5.48 -2.84
CA ALA A 581 -19.19 -4.63 -2.08
C ALA A 581 -20.41 -4.16 -2.93
N LEU A 582 -20.20 -3.82 -4.21
CA LEU A 582 -21.28 -3.50 -5.16
C LEU A 582 -22.20 -4.70 -5.39
N VAL A 583 -21.64 -5.90 -5.61
CA VAL A 583 -22.41 -7.14 -5.78
C VAL A 583 -23.23 -7.42 -4.51
N ALA A 584 -22.62 -7.34 -3.34
CA ALA A 584 -23.31 -7.51 -2.06
C ALA A 584 -24.48 -6.53 -1.90
N ASN A 585 -24.25 -5.25 -2.24
CA ASN A 585 -25.27 -4.22 -2.17
C ASN A 585 -26.42 -4.48 -3.16
N ALA A 586 -26.12 -4.95 -4.37
CA ALA A 586 -27.14 -5.35 -5.37
C ALA A 586 -27.96 -6.58 -4.91
N VAL A 587 -27.33 -7.53 -4.23
CA VAL A 587 -28.04 -8.67 -3.61
C VAL A 587 -28.99 -8.19 -2.53
N VAL A 588 -28.53 -7.33 -1.61
CA VAL A 588 -29.35 -6.76 -0.52
C VAL A 588 -30.50 -5.93 -1.07
N ALA A 589 -30.30 -5.22 -2.18
CA ALA A 589 -31.35 -4.44 -2.84
C ALA A 589 -32.48 -5.32 -3.41
N ARG A 590 -32.20 -6.57 -3.77
CA ARG A 590 -33.17 -7.54 -4.28
C ARG A 590 -33.77 -8.44 -3.22
N LYS A 591 -32.93 -8.85 -2.24
CA LYS A 591 -33.36 -9.76 -1.16
C LYS A 591 -32.86 -9.22 0.18
N SER A 592 -33.78 -8.93 1.08
CA SER A 592 -33.44 -8.50 2.45
C SER A 592 -32.74 -9.63 3.21
N VAL A 593 -31.62 -9.33 3.87
CA VAL A 593 -30.93 -10.27 4.76
C VAL A 593 -31.71 -10.36 6.07
N THR A 594 -32.53 -11.39 6.20
CA THR A 594 -33.39 -11.60 7.38
C THR A 594 -32.62 -12.12 8.59
N ARG A 595 -31.55 -12.91 8.37
CA ARG A 595 -30.75 -13.58 9.41
C ARG A 595 -29.26 -13.21 9.30
N PRO A 596 -28.85 -11.98 9.71
CA PRO A 596 -27.47 -11.54 9.60
C PRO A 596 -26.47 -12.38 10.44
N TRP A 597 -26.94 -13.02 11.52
CA TRP A 597 -26.12 -13.93 12.29
C TRP A 597 -25.65 -15.15 11.49
N LEU A 598 -26.48 -15.66 10.55
CA LEU A 598 -26.06 -16.73 9.65
C LEU A 598 -24.95 -16.26 8.69
N VAL A 599 -25.07 -15.05 8.14
CA VAL A 599 -24.01 -14.48 7.28
C VAL A 599 -22.73 -14.29 8.07
N ALA A 600 -22.81 -13.84 9.32
CA ALA A 600 -21.65 -13.72 10.19
C ALA A 600 -21.03 -15.08 10.54
N ALA A 601 -21.85 -16.11 10.80
CA ALA A 601 -21.36 -17.47 11.06
C ALA A 601 -20.64 -18.05 9.83
N VAL A 602 -21.19 -17.84 8.62
CA VAL A 602 -20.53 -18.23 7.36
C VAL A 602 -19.22 -17.47 7.18
N LEU A 603 -19.21 -16.16 7.43
CA LEU A 603 -17.99 -15.34 7.36
C LEU A 603 -16.91 -15.88 8.31
N VAL A 604 -17.25 -16.15 9.57
CA VAL A 604 -16.31 -16.70 10.56
C VAL A 604 -15.81 -18.09 10.12
N GLY A 605 -16.69 -18.93 9.58
CA GLY A 605 -16.30 -20.24 9.02
C GLY A 605 -15.32 -20.12 7.84
N LEU A 606 -15.57 -19.17 6.93
CA LEU A 606 -14.67 -18.88 5.81
C LEU A 606 -13.32 -18.29 6.28
N LEU A 607 -13.33 -17.46 7.30
CA LEU A 607 -12.12 -16.94 7.94
C LEU A 607 -11.32 -18.07 8.60
N ALA A 608 -11.99 -19.00 9.30
CA ALA A 608 -11.36 -20.17 9.90
C ALA A 608 -10.76 -21.08 8.83
N LEU A 609 -11.46 -21.30 7.70
CA LEU A 609 -10.93 -22.03 6.56
C LEU A 609 -9.68 -21.35 6.00
N ASN A 610 -9.73 -20.05 5.82
CA ASN A 610 -8.61 -19.23 5.34
C ASN A 610 -7.40 -19.24 6.30
N TYR A 611 -7.65 -19.40 7.61
CA TYR A 611 -6.60 -19.57 8.62
C TYR A 611 -5.91 -20.95 8.52
N VAL A 612 -6.68 -22.00 8.29
CA VAL A 612 -6.19 -23.39 8.25
C VAL A 612 -5.53 -23.72 6.90
N VAL A 613 -6.01 -23.12 5.80
CA VAL A 613 -5.51 -23.34 4.45
C VAL A 613 -4.71 -22.13 3.97
N PRO A 614 -3.41 -22.04 4.31
CA PRO A 614 -2.56 -20.98 3.80
C PRO A 614 -2.36 -21.12 2.28
N ILE A 615 -2.05 -19.99 1.65
CA ILE A 615 -1.77 -19.95 0.22
C ILE A 615 -0.58 -20.86 -0.10
N GLY A 616 -0.70 -21.61 -1.20
CA GLY A 616 0.32 -22.56 -1.64
C GLY A 616 0.28 -23.95 -0.99
N ARG A 617 -0.58 -24.17 0.04
CA ARG A 617 -0.72 -25.49 0.67
C ARG A 617 -1.50 -26.50 -0.20
N VAL A 618 -2.48 -26.00 -0.95
CA VAL A 618 -3.25 -26.82 -1.90
C VAL A 618 -2.76 -26.46 -3.29
N THR A 619 -2.15 -27.43 -3.96
CA THR A 619 -1.65 -27.30 -5.32
C THR A 619 -2.58 -28.01 -6.28
N PHE A 620 -2.74 -27.46 -7.48
CA PHE A 620 -3.56 -28.00 -8.55
C PHE A 620 -2.69 -28.24 -9.78
N GLU A 621 -3.02 -29.24 -10.59
CA GLU A 621 -2.36 -29.44 -11.90
C GLU A 621 -2.56 -28.24 -12.84
N SER A 622 -3.73 -27.60 -12.75
CA SER A 622 -4.07 -26.39 -13.50
C SER A 622 -3.88 -25.15 -12.66
N ARG A 623 -3.02 -24.23 -13.10
CA ARG A 623 -2.82 -22.90 -12.47
C ARG A 623 -4.11 -22.06 -12.44
N ALA A 624 -4.94 -22.18 -13.48
CA ALA A 624 -6.23 -21.50 -13.50
C ALA A 624 -7.16 -22.02 -12.38
N ALA A 625 -7.18 -23.33 -12.13
CA ALA A 625 -7.95 -23.92 -11.05
C ALA A 625 -7.42 -23.46 -9.68
N GLU A 626 -6.12 -23.40 -9.49
CA GLU A 626 -5.49 -22.89 -8.27
C GLU A 626 -5.86 -21.42 -8.02
N SER A 627 -5.73 -20.58 -9.04
CA SER A 627 -6.09 -19.15 -8.97
C SER A 627 -7.56 -18.95 -8.64
N ILE A 628 -8.47 -19.71 -9.26
CA ILE A 628 -9.90 -19.64 -8.99
C ILE A 628 -10.20 -20.09 -7.55
N PHE A 629 -9.60 -21.18 -7.09
CA PHE A 629 -9.80 -21.68 -5.73
C PHE A 629 -9.40 -20.64 -4.69
N TYR A 630 -8.19 -20.09 -4.80
CA TYR A 630 -7.72 -19.08 -3.86
C TYR A 630 -8.44 -17.73 -3.99
N ALA A 631 -8.84 -17.34 -5.21
CA ALA A 631 -9.69 -16.17 -5.41
C ALA A 631 -11.04 -16.33 -4.68
N LEU A 632 -11.70 -17.48 -4.81
CA LEU A 632 -12.94 -17.76 -4.08
C LEU A 632 -12.72 -17.77 -2.57
N LEU A 633 -11.61 -18.33 -2.09
CA LEU A 633 -11.26 -18.36 -0.67
C LEU A 633 -11.09 -16.94 -0.09
N VAL A 634 -10.50 -16.01 -0.85
CA VAL A 634 -10.26 -14.64 -0.42
C VAL A 634 -11.49 -13.75 -0.61
N PHE A 635 -12.23 -13.89 -1.71
CA PHE A 635 -13.39 -13.02 -2.01
C PHE A 635 -14.64 -13.37 -1.22
N SER A 636 -14.84 -14.63 -0.85
CA SER A 636 -16.07 -15.02 -0.16
C SER A 636 -16.25 -14.37 1.22
N PRO A 637 -15.22 -14.18 2.07
CA PRO A 637 -15.34 -13.39 3.29
C PRO A 637 -15.73 -11.93 3.01
N ILE A 638 -15.14 -11.32 1.97
CA ILE A 638 -15.43 -9.94 1.58
C ILE A 638 -16.89 -9.77 1.14
N LEU A 639 -17.42 -10.73 0.39
CA LEU A 639 -18.83 -10.74 0.00
C LEU A 639 -19.74 -10.81 1.23
N CYS A 640 -19.44 -11.69 2.20
CA CYS A 640 -20.21 -11.79 3.45
C CYS A 640 -20.15 -10.48 4.25
N ALA A 641 -18.98 -9.86 4.35
CA ALA A 641 -18.79 -8.56 4.99
C ALA A 641 -19.64 -7.46 4.32
N GLY A 642 -19.62 -7.43 2.99
CA GLY A 642 -20.46 -6.53 2.19
C GLY A 642 -21.96 -6.76 2.38
N LEU A 643 -22.43 -8.01 2.49
CA LEU A 643 -23.83 -8.34 2.80
C LEU A 643 -24.23 -7.84 4.19
N LEU A 644 -23.38 -7.99 5.19
CA LEU A 644 -23.63 -7.49 6.56
C LEU A 644 -23.72 -5.96 6.54
N PHE A 645 -22.77 -5.26 5.91
CA PHE A 645 -22.79 -3.80 5.82
C PHE A 645 -23.96 -3.30 4.99
N GLY A 646 -24.19 -3.83 3.79
CA GLY A 646 -25.33 -3.46 2.93
C GLY A 646 -26.67 -3.64 3.64
N SER A 647 -26.81 -4.73 4.41
CA SER A 647 -28.03 -4.97 5.22
C SER A 647 -28.17 -4.00 6.40
N ALA A 648 -27.08 -3.49 6.95
CA ALA A 648 -27.09 -2.47 7.99
C ALA A 648 -27.47 -1.10 7.40
N ILE A 649 -26.80 -0.70 6.31
CA ILE A 649 -27.03 0.59 5.66
C ILE A 649 -28.45 0.69 5.06
N ALA A 650 -29.01 -0.41 4.56
CA ALA A 650 -30.40 -0.45 4.06
C ALA A 650 -31.45 -0.03 5.10
N ARG A 651 -31.14 -0.23 6.38
CA ARG A 651 -32.01 0.13 7.52
C ARG A 651 -31.61 1.45 8.18
N SER A 652 -30.58 2.09 7.69
CA SER A 652 -30.08 3.34 8.25
C SER A 652 -31.09 4.46 8.01
N THR A 653 -31.37 5.23 9.05
CA THR A 653 -32.14 6.48 8.99
C THR A 653 -31.23 7.70 8.82
N ALA A 654 -29.91 7.53 8.95
CA ALA A 654 -28.92 8.59 8.83
C ALA A 654 -27.66 8.07 8.11
N VAL A 655 -27.81 7.79 6.82
CA VAL A 655 -26.77 7.12 5.97
C VAL A 655 -25.41 7.77 6.08
N SER A 656 -25.34 9.09 6.00
CA SER A 656 -24.06 9.84 6.08
C SER A 656 -23.37 9.63 7.42
N ARG A 657 -24.13 9.70 8.54
CA ARG A 657 -23.59 9.48 9.89
C ARG A 657 -23.08 8.05 10.06
N ASP A 658 -23.89 7.08 9.69
CA ASP A 658 -23.60 5.67 9.90
C ASP A 658 -22.42 5.22 9.02
N TYR A 659 -22.33 5.75 7.80
CA TYR A 659 -21.17 5.58 6.92
C TYR A 659 -19.93 6.27 7.51
N GLY A 660 -20.05 7.47 8.07
CA GLY A 660 -18.95 8.16 8.74
C GLY A 660 -18.42 7.37 9.96
N ILE A 661 -19.31 6.81 10.79
CA ILE A 661 -18.92 5.95 11.92
C ILE A 661 -18.19 4.69 11.44
N ASN A 662 -18.64 4.10 10.32
CA ASN A 662 -17.98 2.95 9.71
C ASN A 662 -16.54 3.28 9.30
N LEU A 663 -16.29 4.44 8.69
CA LEU A 663 -14.94 4.86 8.32
C LEU A 663 -14.05 5.19 9.52
N LEU A 664 -14.62 5.71 10.60
CA LEU A 664 -13.88 5.84 11.86
C LEU A 664 -13.50 4.48 12.43
N GLY A 665 -14.37 3.48 12.28
CA GLY A 665 -14.05 2.09 12.57
C GLY A 665 -12.92 1.56 11.70
N ALA A 666 -12.97 1.82 10.40
CA ALA A 666 -11.92 1.42 9.45
C ALA A 666 -10.56 2.05 9.81
N MET A 667 -10.53 3.31 10.24
CA MET A 667 -9.31 3.95 10.74
C MET A 667 -8.73 3.18 11.94
N VAL A 668 -9.56 2.79 12.91
CA VAL A 668 -9.09 2.00 14.07
C VAL A 668 -8.65 0.60 13.65
N GLY A 669 -9.33 -0.01 12.67
CA GLY A 669 -8.91 -1.27 12.04
C GLY A 669 -7.52 -1.17 11.41
N GLY A 670 -7.25 -0.07 10.70
CA GLY A 670 -5.92 0.19 10.12
C GLY A 670 -4.81 0.36 11.17
N VAL A 671 -5.12 0.95 12.33
CA VAL A 671 -4.20 0.92 13.49
C VAL A 671 -4.03 -0.51 14.02
N GLY A 672 -5.10 -1.30 14.03
CA GLY A 672 -5.08 -2.70 14.48
C GLY A 672 -4.20 -3.61 13.61
N GLU A 673 -3.92 -3.24 12.36
CA GLU A 673 -2.99 -3.99 11.49
C GLU A 673 -1.58 -4.08 12.08
N TYR A 674 -1.12 -3.06 12.81
CA TYR A 674 0.21 -3.08 13.44
C TYR A 674 0.38 -4.20 14.47
N LEU A 675 -0.69 -4.87 14.90
CA LEU A 675 -0.61 -6.11 15.68
C LEU A 675 0.11 -7.22 14.89
N SER A 676 0.07 -7.20 13.56
CA SER A 676 0.77 -8.16 12.70
C SER A 676 2.29 -8.15 12.90
N LEU A 677 2.88 -7.02 13.32
CA LEU A 677 4.30 -6.92 13.65
C LEU A 677 4.70 -7.87 14.80
N VAL A 678 3.77 -8.16 15.70
CA VAL A 678 3.97 -9.05 16.85
C VAL A 678 3.46 -10.45 16.56
N THR A 679 2.26 -10.55 16.00
CA THR A 679 1.51 -11.82 15.93
C THR A 679 1.59 -12.52 14.57
N GLY A 680 2.07 -11.81 13.54
CA GLY A 680 1.94 -12.25 12.15
C GLY A 680 0.55 -11.93 11.55
N PHE A 681 0.43 -12.11 10.24
CA PHE A 681 -0.81 -11.77 9.51
C PHE A 681 -1.95 -12.76 9.73
N ARG A 682 -1.64 -14.03 10.04
CA ARG A 682 -2.69 -15.05 10.29
C ARG A 682 -3.51 -14.71 11.52
N ALA A 683 -2.89 -14.19 12.57
CA ALA A 683 -3.59 -13.84 13.81
C ALA A 683 -4.61 -12.72 13.62
N LEU A 684 -4.45 -11.84 12.62
CA LEU A 684 -5.45 -10.81 12.29
C LEU A 684 -6.84 -11.39 12.00
N VAL A 685 -6.90 -12.64 11.50
CA VAL A 685 -8.17 -13.35 11.25
C VAL A 685 -9.04 -13.42 12.51
N VAL A 686 -8.42 -13.62 13.67
CA VAL A 686 -9.14 -13.69 14.96
C VAL A 686 -9.73 -12.32 15.28
N VAL A 687 -8.96 -11.24 15.10
CA VAL A 687 -9.43 -9.87 15.35
C VAL A 687 -10.58 -9.52 14.40
N ILE A 688 -10.46 -9.88 13.11
CA ILE A 688 -11.52 -9.70 12.11
C ILE A 688 -12.79 -10.41 12.56
N ALA A 689 -12.70 -11.69 12.97
CA ALA A 689 -13.84 -12.47 13.41
C ALA A 689 -14.52 -11.83 14.64
N LEU A 690 -13.75 -11.37 15.62
CA LEU A 690 -14.26 -10.67 16.80
C LEU A 690 -14.99 -9.37 16.44
N CYS A 691 -14.48 -8.59 15.48
CA CYS A 691 -15.16 -7.40 15.00
C CYS A 691 -16.54 -7.72 14.40
N TYR A 692 -16.66 -8.75 13.56
CA TYR A 692 -17.94 -9.11 12.95
C TYR A 692 -18.92 -9.74 13.93
N ILE A 693 -18.46 -10.58 14.86
CA ILE A 693 -19.28 -11.11 15.96
C ILE A 693 -19.81 -9.95 16.82
N GLY A 694 -18.91 -9.04 17.22
CA GLY A 694 -19.26 -7.85 18.00
C GLY A 694 -20.26 -6.94 17.27
N ALA A 695 -20.11 -6.76 15.94
CA ALA A 695 -21.03 -5.96 15.14
C ALA A 695 -22.47 -6.55 15.14
N VAL A 696 -22.59 -7.87 15.04
CA VAL A 696 -23.91 -8.54 15.12
C VAL A 696 -24.49 -8.46 16.52
N ALA A 697 -23.67 -8.63 17.57
CA ALA A 697 -24.10 -8.50 18.97
C ALA A 697 -24.55 -7.06 19.30
N ALA A 698 -23.81 -6.05 18.83
CA ALA A 698 -24.17 -4.64 19.01
C ALA A 698 -25.54 -4.32 18.38
N ARG A 699 -25.82 -4.90 17.21
CA ARG A 699 -27.13 -4.75 16.55
C ARG A 699 -28.28 -5.24 17.43
N VAL A 700 -28.15 -6.41 18.03
CA VAL A 700 -29.20 -7.01 18.88
C VAL A 700 -29.51 -6.09 20.06
N ARG A 701 -28.48 -5.51 20.68
CA ARG A 701 -28.66 -4.55 21.79
C ARG A 701 -29.29 -3.23 21.32
N GLU A 702 -28.87 -2.66 20.21
CA GLU A 702 -29.41 -1.41 19.67
C GLU A 702 -30.89 -1.54 19.25
N THR A 703 -31.31 -2.72 18.78
CA THR A 703 -32.72 -2.99 18.46
C THR A 703 -33.57 -3.25 19.69
N GLY A 704 -33.05 -3.92 20.71
CA GLY A 704 -33.74 -4.16 22.01
C GLY A 704 -34.05 -2.86 22.73
N VAL A 705 -33.07 -1.98 22.88
CA VAL A 705 -33.24 -0.66 23.53
C VAL A 705 -34.29 0.20 22.81
N ARG A 706 -34.35 0.15 21.46
CA ARG A 706 -35.37 0.90 20.69
C ARG A 706 -36.79 0.35 20.88
N GLN A 707 -36.96 -0.93 21.14
CA GLN A 707 -38.27 -1.52 21.46
C GLN A 707 -38.73 -1.12 22.86
N GLU A 708 -37.85 -1.14 23.85
CA GLU A 708 -38.18 -0.74 25.25
C GLU A 708 -38.61 0.73 25.33
N VAL A 709 -37.91 1.63 24.62
CA VAL A 709 -38.26 3.06 24.55
C VAL A 709 -39.59 3.31 23.81
N ARG A 710 -40.01 2.41 22.88
CA ARG A 710 -41.31 2.52 22.18
C ARG A 710 -42.49 1.93 23.02
N VAL A 711 -42.20 1.06 23.93
CA VAL A 711 -43.24 0.43 24.79
C VAL A 711 -43.41 1.19 26.11
N GLY A 712 -42.39 1.96 26.52
CA GLY A 712 -42.41 2.74 27.79
C GLY A 712 -42.78 4.23 27.61
N GLY A 713 -43.06 4.72 26.40
CA GLY A 713 -43.58 6.07 26.07
C GLY A 713 -44.92 5.97 25.34
#